data_5ae9126ac74c05a8ece307fd93ce8b66
#
_entry.id   5ae9126ac74c05a8ece307fd93ce8b66
#
_cell.length_a   1.000
_cell.length_b   1.000
_cell.length_c   1.000
_cell.angle_alpha   90.00
_cell.angle_beta   90.00
_cell.angle_gamma   90.00
#
_symmetry.space_group_name_H-M   'P 1'
#
loop_
_entity.id
_entity.type
_entity.pdbx_description
1 polymer ?
#
loop_
_entity_poly.entity_id
_entity_poly.type
_entity_poly.pdbx_seq_one_letter_code
_entity_poly.pdbx_strand_id
1 'polypeptide(L)'
;MGKQDLNLTRNIGIMAHIDAGKTTTSERILYYTGLTHKIGEVHDGAATMDWMAQEKERGITITSAATTCNWKWNDKTYKLNLIDTPGHVDFTAEVERSLRVLDGAVATYCAVGGVEPQSETVWRQADKYNVPRIGYVNKMDRSGADYFEVVRQMKAILGANPCPIVIPIGAEETFKGVVDLIKMKAIVWNDETMGAEYDVEEIPSDLVESANQYRDEMLQKAADFDDVVMEKYFDDPSKITEEDVIRAIRKGTVAMELVPMLCGSSFKNKGVQTLLDYVCAFLPSPVDTPNVKGANPDTDEEEDRKPDEDEKTCALAFKIATDPYVGRLVFFRVYSGKIESGSYIYNSRSRKKERVSRLFQMFSNHENPVDVVGAGDIGAGVGFKDIHTGDTLCDEDAPIRLESMDFPEPVIGIAVEPKTQKDLDKLSNGLSKLAEEDPTFQVRTDEQTGQTVISGMGELHLDIILDRLRREFKVECNQGKPQVNYKEAITKTVNLREVYKKQTGGRGKFADIIVNVGPADEDFKQGGLQFVDMVKGGNVPKEFIPCVQKGFANAMKNGILAGYPLDSIKVELLDGSFHPVDSDQLSFEICALNAYKSACAKASPVLMEPMMKLEVVTPEENMGDVIGDLNKRRGQVEGMESSRSGARIVKAIVPLAEMFGYVTALRTITSGRATSSMSYSHHARVSSSIAKAVLEEVKGRVDLI
;
A
#
# COMPACT_ATOMS: atom_id res chain seq x y z
N MET A 1 -8.19 33.71 6.02
CA MET A 1 -8.40 32.65 7.03
C MET A 1 -7.26 32.71 8.02
N GLY A 2 -7.51 32.55 9.33
CA GLY A 2 -6.42 32.49 10.32
C GLY A 2 -5.54 31.26 10.10
N LYS A 3 -4.27 31.34 10.53
CA LYS A 3 -3.31 30.22 10.47
C LYS A 3 -3.94 29.00 11.16
N GLN A 4 -3.94 27.84 10.50
CA GLN A 4 -4.52 26.61 11.05
C GLN A 4 -3.69 26.12 12.23
N ASP A 5 -4.34 25.77 13.34
CA ASP A 5 -3.65 25.16 14.48
C ASP A 5 -3.39 23.66 14.15
N LEU A 6 -2.14 23.36 13.79
CA LEU A 6 -1.71 22.03 13.41
C LEU A 6 -1.85 21.00 14.56
N ASN A 7 -1.83 21.45 15.81
CA ASN A 7 -2.07 20.58 16.97
C ASN A 7 -3.49 19.98 16.98
N LEU A 8 -4.43 20.67 16.33
CA LEU A 8 -5.82 20.23 16.20
C LEU A 8 -6.13 19.53 14.87
N THR A 9 -5.11 19.21 14.07
CA THR A 9 -5.26 18.46 12.83
C THR A 9 -4.91 16.98 13.05
N ARG A 10 -5.67 16.07 12.43
CA ARG A 10 -5.40 14.63 12.40
C ARG A 10 -5.53 14.12 10.98
N ASN A 11 -4.44 13.59 10.43
CA ASN A 11 -4.43 12.89 9.14
C ASN A 11 -4.47 11.39 9.44
N ILE A 12 -5.64 10.79 9.33
CA ILE A 12 -5.91 9.44 9.80
C ILE A 12 -6.41 8.54 8.70
N GLY A 13 -5.99 7.28 8.72
CA GLY A 13 -6.51 6.22 7.87
C GLY A 13 -7.30 5.20 8.67
N ILE A 14 -8.30 4.59 8.04
CA ILE A 14 -8.94 3.40 8.57
C ILE A 14 -8.39 2.21 7.81
N MET A 15 -7.70 1.34 8.51
CA MET A 15 -7.09 0.12 7.98
C MET A 15 -7.77 -1.11 8.58
N ALA A 16 -8.05 -2.11 7.76
CA ALA A 16 -8.72 -3.32 8.20
C ALA A 16 -8.56 -4.44 7.18
N HIS A 17 -8.77 -5.68 7.60
CA HIS A 17 -9.02 -6.77 6.66
C HIS A 17 -10.40 -6.64 6.00
N ILE A 18 -10.64 -7.44 4.97
CA ILE A 18 -11.94 -7.52 4.29
C ILE A 18 -13.02 -7.89 5.33
N ASP A 19 -14.18 -7.27 5.24
CA ASP A 19 -15.32 -7.52 6.12
C ASP A 19 -15.14 -7.16 7.61
N ALA A 20 -14.07 -6.49 8.03
CA ALA A 20 -13.98 -5.98 9.42
C ALA A 20 -14.96 -4.82 9.72
N GLY A 21 -15.60 -4.27 8.68
CA GLY A 21 -16.54 -3.16 8.80
C GLY A 21 -15.89 -1.78 8.68
N LYS A 22 -14.81 -1.69 7.92
CA LYS A 22 -14.08 -0.46 7.64
C LYS A 22 -14.98 0.63 7.05
N THR A 23 -15.60 0.39 5.89
CA THR A 23 -16.47 1.37 5.23
C THR A 23 -17.67 1.75 6.10
N THR A 24 -18.26 0.78 6.82
CA THR A 24 -19.34 1.08 7.78
C THR A 24 -18.86 2.03 8.88
N THR A 25 -17.64 1.85 9.39
CA THR A 25 -17.06 2.75 10.42
C THR A 25 -16.82 4.14 9.84
N SER A 26 -16.28 4.24 8.62
CA SER A 26 -16.08 5.51 7.91
C SER A 26 -17.40 6.25 7.71
N GLU A 27 -18.47 5.56 7.27
CA GLU A 27 -19.80 6.15 7.08
C GLU A 27 -20.40 6.67 8.39
N ARG A 28 -20.19 5.97 9.50
CA ARG A 28 -20.64 6.45 10.83
C ARG A 28 -19.86 7.67 11.29
N ILE A 29 -18.56 7.74 11.00
CA ILE A 29 -17.75 8.93 11.28
C ILE A 29 -18.30 10.13 10.49
N LEU A 30 -18.60 9.95 9.19
CA LEU A 30 -19.17 11.03 8.37
C LEU A 30 -20.54 11.49 8.89
N TYR A 31 -21.37 10.57 9.34
CA TYR A 31 -22.68 10.89 9.91
C TYR A 31 -22.56 11.69 11.21
N TYR A 32 -21.74 11.23 12.18
CA TYR A 32 -21.60 11.90 13.47
C TYR A 32 -20.86 13.25 13.39
N THR A 33 -20.03 13.43 12.37
CA THR A 33 -19.39 14.72 12.09
C THR A 33 -20.30 15.70 11.33
N GLY A 34 -21.53 15.29 11.02
CA GLY A 34 -22.54 16.13 10.38
C GLY A 34 -22.33 16.36 8.88
N LEU A 35 -21.44 15.61 8.25
CA LEU A 35 -21.18 15.73 6.80
C LEU A 35 -22.25 15.03 5.97
N THR A 36 -22.85 13.96 6.48
CA THR A 36 -23.96 13.28 5.84
C THR A 36 -25.21 13.36 6.72
N HIS A 37 -26.37 13.55 6.10
CA HIS A 37 -27.66 13.59 6.82
C HIS A 37 -28.35 12.23 6.90
N LYS A 38 -27.80 11.24 6.19
CA LYS A 38 -28.29 9.85 6.17
C LYS A 38 -27.11 8.92 6.39
N ILE A 39 -27.36 7.85 7.12
CA ILE A 39 -26.40 6.77 7.28
C ILE A 39 -26.35 5.98 5.96
N GLY A 40 -25.19 5.94 5.32
CA GLY A 40 -24.94 5.10 4.15
C GLY A 40 -24.75 3.64 4.58
N GLU A 41 -25.52 2.71 4.01
CA GLU A 41 -25.33 1.28 4.22
C GLU A 41 -24.58 0.67 3.04
N VAL A 42 -23.51 -0.09 3.34
CA VAL A 42 -22.68 -0.74 2.32
C VAL A 42 -23.48 -1.77 1.52
N HIS A 43 -24.35 -2.55 2.20
CA HIS A 43 -25.16 -3.57 1.56
C HIS A 43 -26.21 -3.02 0.60
N ASP A 44 -26.64 -1.77 0.80
CA ASP A 44 -27.60 -1.10 -0.07
C ASP A 44 -26.92 -0.28 -1.19
N GLY A 45 -25.58 -0.30 -1.26
CA GLY A 45 -24.79 0.48 -2.21
C GLY A 45 -24.91 2.00 -1.99
N ALA A 46 -25.32 2.40 -0.78
CA ALA A 46 -25.55 3.80 -0.40
C ALA A 46 -24.34 4.46 0.30
N ALA A 47 -23.22 3.74 0.45
CA ALA A 47 -22.01 4.26 1.10
C ALA A 47 -21.43 5.42 0.30
N THR A 48 -21.09 6.50 1.00
CA THR A 48 -20.55 7.75 0.42
C THR A 48 -19.07 7.58 0.05
N MET A 49 -18.32 6.85 0.90
CA MET A 49 -16.88 6.62 0.67
C MET A 49 -16.63 5.64 -0.48
N ASP A 50 -17.50 4.68 -0.70
CA ASP A 50 -17.46 3.77 -1.86
C ASP A 50 -18.19 4.46 -3.04
N TRP A 51 -17.49 5.32 -3.77
CA TRP A 51 -18.10 6.13 -4.82
C TRP A 51 -18.14 5.46 -6.19
N MET A 52 -17.25 4.49 -6.44
CA MET A 52 -17.25 3.73 -7.70
C MET A 52 -18.39 2.72 -7.75
N ALA A 53 -18.95 2.53 -8.96
CA ALA A 53 -19.99 1.52 -9.17
C ALA A 53 -19.51 0.10 -8.80
N GLN A 54 -18.26 -0.21 -9.11
CA GLN A 54 -17.62 -1.50 -8.79
C GLN A 54 -17.49 -1.74 -7.28
N GLU A 55 -17.18 -0.69 -6.51
CA GLU A 55 -17.12 -0.77 -5.05
C GLU A 55 -18.50 -1.10 -4.46
N LYS A 56 -19.53 -0.40 -4.92
CA LYS A 56 -20.92 -0.60 -4.48
C LYS A 56 -21.47 -1.98 -4.84
N GLU A 57 -21.20 -2.45 -6.06
CA GLU A 57 -21.65 -3.74 -6.54
C GLU A 57 -20.96 -4.93 -5.84
N ARG A 58 -19.68 -4.76 -5.50
CA ARG A 58 -18.85 -5.83 -4.90
C ARG A 58 -18.79 -5.74 -3.37
N GLY A 59 -19.17 -4.61 -2.79
CA GLY A 59 -19.09 -4.36 -1.34
C GLY A 59 -17.66 -4.26 -0.81
N ILE A 60 -16.69 -3.87 -1.65
CA ILE A 60 -15.27 -3.72 -1.29
C ILE A 60 -14.77 -2.34 -1.70
N THR A 61 -13.91 -1.74 -0.89
CA THR A 61 -13.18 -0.52 -1.26
C THR A 61 -12.03 -0.87 -2.20
N ILE A 62 -11.99 -0.24 -3.36
CA ILE A 62 -10.98 -0.44 -4.41
C ILE A 62 -9.98 0.70 -4.39
N THR A 63 -10.47 1.94 -4.36
CA THR A 63 -9.65 3.15 -4.32
C THR A 63 -9.79 3.87 -3.00
N SER A 64 -8.70 4.42 -2.48
CA SER A 64 -8.76 5.24 -1.28
C SER A 64 -9.58 6.52 -1.53
N ALA A 65 -10.52 6.81 -0.64
CA ALA A 65 -11.28 8.06 -0.63
C ALA A 65 -10.79 8.95 0.49
N ALA A 66 -10.57 10.23 0.20
CA ALA A 66 -10.16 11.22 1.19
C ALA A 66 -11.32 12.13 1.52
N THR A 67 -11.56 12.39 2.79
CA THR A 67 -12.62 13.28 3.25
C THR A 67 -12.16 14.09 4.45
N THR A 68 -12.45 15.38 4.43
CA THR A 68 -12.15 16.29 5.55
C THR A 68 -13.41 16.51 6.37
N CYS A 69 -13.34 16.31 7.69
CA CYS A 69 -14.43 16.55 8.63
C CYS A 69 -13.93 17.21 9.91
N ASN A 70 -14.87 17.66 10.76
CA ASN A 70 -14.54 18.28 12.03
C ASN A 70 -15.19 17.52 13.17
N TRP A 71 -14.46 17.38 14.29
CA TRP A 71 -14.96 16.78 15.51
C TRP A 71 -14.70 17.69 16.72
N LYS A 72 -15.71 17.87 17.56
CA LYS A 72 -15.56 18.67 18.79
C LYS A 72 -15.26 17.75 19.97
N TRP A 73 -14.11 17.96 20.61
CA TRP A 73 -13.69 17.23 21.79
C TRP A 73 -12.98 18.17 22.79
N ASN A 74 -13.36 18.10 24.08
CA ASN A 74 -12.84 18.98 25.14
C ASN A 74 -12.83 20.46 24.77
N ASP A 75 -13.98 20.96 24.30
CA ASP A 75 -14.20 22.35 23.85
C ASP A 75 -13.29 22.84 22.71
N LYS A 76 -12.53 21.95 22.08
CA LYS A 76 -11.73 22.22 20.89
C LYS A 76 -12.32 21.53 19.67
N THR A 77 -12.23 22.19 18.53
CA THR A 77 -12.63 21.62 17.25
C THR A 77 -11.41 21.07 16.52
N TYR A 78 -11.38 19.77 16.32
CA TYR A 78 -10.34 19.07 15.56
C TYR A 78 -10.76 18.96 14.11
N LYS A 79 -9.79 19.20 13.22
CA LYS A 79 -9.91 18.90 11.79
C LYS A 79 -9.39 17.50 11.53
N LEU A 80 -10.21 16.64 10.97
CA LEU A 80 -9.87 15.26 10.65
C LEU A 80 -9.82 15.10 9.13
N ASN A 81 -8.68 14.74 8.59
CA ASN A 81 -8.56 14.26 7.22
C ASN A 81 -8.58 12.74 7.26
N LEU A 82 -9.70 12.17 6.87
CA LEU A 82 -9.95 10.73 6.89
C LEU A 82 -9.64 10.13 5.52
N ILE A 83 -8.79 9.12 5.47
CA ILE A 83 -8.52 8.33 4.27
C ILE A 83 -9.02 6.91 4.50
N ASP A 84 -9.99 6.48 3.70
CA ASP A 84 -10.48 5.12 3.69
C ASP A 84 -9.61 4.28 2.76
N THR A 85 -8.87 3.29 3.30
CA THR A 85 -7.91 2.48 2.55
C THR A 85 -8.54 1.16 2.08
N PRO A 86 -8.18 0.62 0.91
CA PRO A 86 -8.61 -0.71 0.51
C PRO A 86 -8.18 -1.79 1.51
N GLY A 87 -8.98 -2.84 1.64
CA GLY A 87 -8.66 -4.00 2.48
C GLY A 87 -8.16 -5.22 1.70
N HIS A 88 -8.20 -5.19 0.36
CA HIS A 88 -7.85 -6.33 -0.48
C HIS A 88 -6.39 -6.27 -0.94
N VAL A 89 -5.71 -7.43 -0.91
CA VAL A 89 -4.28 -7.53 -1.26
C VAL A 89 -3.94 -7.12 -2.69
N ASP A 90 -4.87 -7.22 -3.63
CA ASP A 90 -4.68 -6.79 -5.01
C ASP A 90 -4.52 -5.26 -5.15
N PHE A 91 -4.90 -4.50 -4.11
CA PHE A 91 -4.82 -3.04 -4.05
C PHE A 91 -3.74 -2.54 -3.08
N THR A 92 -2.67 -3.32 -2.93
CA THR A 92 -1.54 -3.00 -2.03
C THR A 92 -0.96 -1.60 -2.31
N ALA A 93 -0.90 -1.17 -3.57
CA ALA A 93 -0.42 0.16 -3.93
C ALA A 93 -1.27 1.30 -3.35
N GLU A 94 -2.58 1.13 -3.30
CA GLU A 94 -3.47 2.12 -2.67
C GLU A 94 -3.25 2.21 -1.16
N VAL A 95 -3.01 1.06 -0.50
CA VAL A 95 -2.68 1.01 0.92
C VAL A 95 -1.35 1.69 1.19
N GLU A 96 -0.30 1.36 0.42
CA GLU A 96 1.04 1.95 0.52
C GLU A 96 1.00 3.48 0.34
N ARG A 97 0.29 3.97 -0.68
CA ARG A 97 0.11 5.40 -0.94
C ARG A 97 -0.56 6.11 0.23
N SER A 98 -1.61 5.51 0.77
CA SER A 98 -2.36 6.07 1.90
C SER A 98 -1.51 6.13 3.15
N LEU A 99 -0.87 5.02 3.53
CA LEU A 99 -0.02 4.94 4.73
C LEU A 99 1.15 5.93 4.70
N ARG A 100 1.71 6.23 3.52
CA ARG A 100 2.83 7.17 3.36
C ARG A 100 2.48 8.59 3.78
N VAL A 101 1.20 8.97 3.67
CA VAL A 101 0.74 10.35 3.93
C VAL A 101 -0.06 10.50 5.22
N LEU A 102 -0.25 9.42 5.97
CA LEU A 102 -0.96 9.44 7.24
C LEU A 102 -0.03 9.75 8.41
N ASP A 103 -0.57 10.43 9.42
CA ASP A 103 0.09 10.62 10.71
C ASP A 103 -0.30 9.54 11.71
N GLY A 104 -1.50 8.96 11.57
CA GLY A 104 -1.99 7.90 12.41
C GLY A 104 -3.06 7.05 11.72
N ALA A 105 -3.41 5.92 12.31
CA ALA A 105 -4.41 5.03 11.77
C ALA A 105 -5.31 4.40 12.83
N VAL A 106 -6.53 4.06 12.42
CA VAL A 106 -7.45 3.20 13.18
C VAL A 106 -7.38 1.80 12.57
N ALA A 107 -6.82 0.86 13.31
CA ALA A 107 -6.76 -0.55 12.93
C ALA A 107 -8.05 -1.25 13.39
N THR A 108 -8.93 -1.58 12.47
CA THR A 108 -10.24 -2.19 12.77
C THR A 108 -10.15 -3.70 12.66
N TYR A 109 -10.61 -4.39 13.70
CA TYR A 109 -10.65 -5.85 13.81
C TYR A 109 -12.09 -6.33 13.96
N CYS A 110 -12.38 -7.53 13.46
CA CYS A 110 -13.64 -8.18 13.70
C CYS A 110 -13.62 -8.86 15.09
N ALA A 111 -14.61 -8.61 15.94
CA ALA A 111 -14.70 -9.22 17.26
C ALA A 111 -14.82 -10.76 17.24
N VAL A 112 -15.28 -11.33 16.11
CA VAL A 112 -15.43 -12.77 15.91
C VAL A 112 -14.17 -13.37 15.26
N GLY A 113 -13.69 -12.78 14.15
CA GLY A 113 -12.54 -13.27 13.40
C GLY A 113 -11.19 -12.96 14.07
N GLY A 114 -11.12 -11.87 14.83
CA GLY A 114 -9.90 -11.43 15.50
C GLY A 114 -8.85 -10.89 14.56
N VAL A 115 -7.60 -11.27 14.80
CA VAL A 115 -6.46 -10.93 13.95
C VAL A 115 -6.38 -11.96 12.82
N GLU A 116 -6.82 -11.55 11.64
CA GLU A 116 -6.74 -12.34 10.43
C GLU A 116 -5.41 -12.08 9.68
N PRO A 117 -5.02 -12.96 8.75
CA PRO A 117 -3.76 -12.85 8.02
C PRO A 117 -3.60 -11.53 7.24
N GLN A 118 -4.70 -11.03 6.67
CA GLN A 118 -4.69 -9.72 6.03
C GLN A 118 -4.44 -8.58 7.04
N SER A 119 -4.91 -8.74 8.28
CA SER A 119 -4.65 -7.79 9.37
C SER A 119 -3.15 -7.70 9.66
N GLU A 120 -2.44 -8.83 9.64
CA GLU A 120 -0.98 -8.87 9.82
C GLU A 120 -0.25 -8.13 8.68
N THR A 121 -0.67 -8.36 7.45
CA THR A 121 -0.07 -7.68 6.27
C THR A 121 -0.20 -6.17 6.38
N VAL A 122 -1.41 -5.67 6.63
CA VAL A 122 -1.67 -4.23 6.76
C VAL A 122 -0.96 -3.65 7.99
N TRP A 123 -0.86 -4.42 9.09
CA TRP A 123 -0.12 -4.04 10.30
C TRP A 123 1.37 -3.81 10.00
N ARG A 124 2.02 -4.75 9.29
CA ARG A 124 3.43 -4.65 8.90
C ARG A 124 3.68 -3.51 7.92
N GLN A 125 2.74 -3.23 7.01
CA GLN A 125 2.82 -2.05 6.14
C GLN A 125 2.79 -0.76 6.96
N ALA A 126 1.94 -0.66 7.97
CA ALA A 126 1.91 0.49 8.86
C ALA A 126 3.20 0.63 9.70
N ASP A 127 3.85 -0.50 10.08
CA ASP A 127 5.18 -0.48 10.71
C ASP A 127 6.25 0.08 9.77
N LYS A 128 6.23 -0.32 8.50
CA LYS A 128 7.17 0.18 7.48
C LYS A 128 7.14 1.71 7.36
N TYR A 129 5.97 2.32 7.49
CA TYR A 129 5.78 3.78 7.40
C TYR A 129 5.75 4.49 8.75
N ASN A 130 6.05 3.79 9.84
CA ASN A 130 6.03 4.33 11.20
C ASN A 130 4.71 5.05 11.55
N VAL A 131 3.57 4.43 11.24
CA VAL A 131 2.24 4.99 11.47
C VAL A 131 1.71 4.55 12.84
N PRO A 132 1.58 5.45 13.84
CA PRO A 132 0.94 5.16 15.12
C PRO A 132 -0.53 4.74 14.96
N ARG A 133 -1.00 3.84 15.84
CA ARG A 133 -2.30 3.19 15.66
C ARG A 133 -3.14 3.13 16.93
N ILE A 134 -4.46 3.19 16.72
CA ILE A 134 -5.48 2.80 17.71
C ILE A 134 -6.13 1.53 17.18
N GLY A 135 -6.35 0.54 18.03
CA GLY A 135 -7.10 -0.65 17.72
C GLY A 135 -8.60 -0.46 18.01
N TYR A 136 -9.45 -0.81 17.04
CA TYR A 136 -10.91 -0.79 17.19
C TYR A 136 -11.50 -2.16 16.90
N VAL A 137 -12.03 -2.82 17.92
CA VAL A 137 -12.70 -4.12 17.80
C VAL A 137 -14.16 -3.88 17.47
N ASN A 138 -14.52 -4.09 16.22
CA ASN A 138 -15.83 -3.85 15.66
C ASN A 138 -16.67 -5.13 15.64
N LYS A 139 -17.97 -5.00 15.39
CA LYS A 139 -18.94 -6.11 15.32
C LYS A 139 -19.13 -6.85 16.65
N MET A 140 -19.10 -6.11 17.76
CA MET A 140 -19.38 -6.66 19.09
C MET A 140 -20.79 -7.23 19.25
N ASP A 141 -21.70 -6.92 18.34
CA ASP A 141 -23.07 -7.40 18.25
C ASP A 141 -23.22 -8.79 17.61
N ARG A 142 -22.13 -9.33 17.05
CA ARG A 142 -22.16 -10.62 16.35
C ARG A 142 -21.97 -11.79 17.31
N SER A 143 -22.64 -12.93 17.01
CA SER A 143 -22.45 -14.17 17.77
C SER A 143 -21.00 -14.64 17.69
N GLY A 144 -20.42 -14.98 18.84
CA GLY A 144 -19.02 -15.32 19.00
C GLY A 144 -18.07 -14.12 19.19
N ALA A 145 -18.60 -12.92 19.38
CA ALA A 145 -17.78 -11.72 19.62
C ALA A 145 -17.05 -11.79 20.97
N ASP A 146 -15.73 -11.63 20.94
CA ASP A 146 -14.85 -11.63 22.11
C ASP A 146 -13.75 -10.57 21.99
N TYR A 147 -13.95 -9.44 22.66
CA TYR A 147 -13.01 -8.33 22.70
C TYR A 147 -11.65 -8.70 23.27
N PHE A 148 -11.65 -9.39 24.42
CA PHE A 148 -10.42 -9.70 25.13
C PHE A 148 -9.55 -10.69 24.39
N GLU A 149 -10.16 -11.55 23.62
CA GLU A 149 -9.43 -12.45 22.75
C GLU A 149 -8.72 -11.71 21.62
N VAL A 150 -9.38 -10.75 20.98
CA VAL A 150 -8.71 -9.93 19.96
C VAL A 150 -7.51 -9.20 20.55
N VAL A 151 -7.66 -8.62 21.76
CA VAL A 151 -6.54 -7.98 22.48
C VAL A 151 -5.39 -8.98 22.72
N ARG A 152 -5.70 -10.22 23.12
CA ARG A 152 -4.70 -11.26 23.32
C ARG A 152 -4.00 -11.66 22.02
N GLN A 153 -4.75 -11.80 20.92
CA GLN A 153 -4.21 -12.13 19.59
C GLN A 153 -3.30 -11.02 19.07
N MET A 154 -3.61 -9.76 19.27
CA MET A 154 -2.74 -8.65 18.89
C MET A 154 -1.37 -8.77 19.55
N LYS A 155 -1.32 -9.14 20.83
CA LYS A 155 -0.06 -9.37 21.53
C LYS A 155 0.68 -10.61 20.98
N ALA A 156 -0.03 -11.71 20.77
CA ALA A 156 0.57 -12.98 20.39
C ALA A 156 1.00 -13.04 18.93
N ILE A 157 0.22 -12.48 18.01
CA ILE A 157 0.42 -12.60 16.55
C ILE A 157 1.17 -11.38 16.01
N LEU A 158 0.73 -10.17 16.40
CA LEU A 158 1.31 -8.93 15.87
C LEU A 158 2.52 -8.44 16.67
N GLY A 159 2.77 -9.02 17.85
CA GLY A 159 3.80 -8.53 18.77
C GLY A 159 3.52 -7.14 19.34
N ALA A 160 2.27 -6.67 19.23
CA ALA A 160 1.85 -5.36 19.71
C ALA A 160 1.75 -5.31 21.25
N ASN A 161 1.73 -4.09 21.79
CA ASN A 161 1.44 -3.82 23.20
C ASN A 161 0.04 -3.19 23.33
N PRO A 162 -1.05 -3.98 23.26
CA PRO A 162 -2.40 -3.47 23.33
C PRO A 162 -2.72 -2.99 24.75
N CYS A 163 -3.37 -1.83 24.83
CA CYS A 163 -3.81 -1.22 26.09
C CYS A 163 -5.33 -0.96 26.00
N PRO A 164 -6.18 -1.78 26.65
CA PRO A 164 -7.60 -1.50 26.73
C PRO A 164 -7.88 -0.13 27.37
N ILE A 165 -8.58 0.73 26.63
CA ILE A 165 -9.07 2.04 27.08
C ILE A 165 -10.54 1.94 27.45
N VAL A 166 -11.26 1.04 26.80
CA VAL A 166 -12.63 0.69 27.12
C VAL A 166 -12.77 -0.82 27.24
N ILE A 167 -13.75 -1.26 28.02
CA ILE A 167 -14.20 -2.66 28.05
C ILE A 167 -15.68 -2.73 27.66
N PRO A 168 -16.13 -3.80 26.99
CA PRO A 168 -17.51 -3.89 26.52
C PRO A 168 -18.50 -4.12 27.69
N ILE A 169 -19.70 -3.56 27.53
CA ILE A 169 -20.88 -3.88 28.38
C ILE A 169 -21.75 -4.87 27.60
N GLY A 170 -21.62 -6.14 27.95
CA GLY A 170 -22.23 -7.25 27.22
C GLY A 170 -21.46 -7.60 25.95
N ALA A 171 -21.93 -8.63 25.27
CA ALA A 171 -21.43 -9.09 23.97
C ALA A 171 -22.60 -9.68 23.17
N GLU A 172 -22.43 -9.84 21.87
CA GLU A 172 -23.46 -10.37 20.98
C GLU A 172 -24.76 -9.54 21.06
N GLU A 173 -25.90 -10.19 21.18
CA GLU A 173 -27.20 -9.50 21.30
C GLU A 173 -27.33 -8.64 22.56
N THR A 174 -26.51 -8.88 23.58
CA THR A 174 -26.50 -8.12 24.84
C THR A 174 -25.56 -6.92 24.82
N PHE A 175 -24.80 -6.71 23.73
CA PHE A 175 -23.91 -5.58 23.61
C PHE A 175 -24.66 -4.25 23.53
N LYS A 176 -24.53 -3.42 24.57
CA LYS A 176 -25.24 -2.14 24.66
C LYS A 176 -24.36 -0.92 24.83
N GLY A 177 -23.10 -1.11 25.20
CA GLY A 177 -22.21 0.01 25.46
C GLY A 177 -20.81 -0.41 25.86
N VAL A 178 -20.06 0.54 26.41
CA VAL A 178 -18.69 0.35 26.89
C VAL A 178 -18.49 1.00 28.25
N VAL A 179 -17.55 0.48 29.03
CA VAL A 179 -17.01 1.17 30.20
C VAL A 179 -15.75 1.89 29.78
N ASP A 180 -15.73 3.20 29.92
CA ASP A 180 -14.56 4.05 29.73
C ASP A 180 -13.66 3.97 30.96
N LEU A 181 -12.48 3.38 30.81
CA LEU A 181 -11.53 3.15 31.91
C LEU A 181 -10.78 4.42 32.32
N ILE A 182 -10.74 5.44 31.49
CA ILE A 182 -10.13 6.73 31.85
C ILE A 182 -11.08 7.52 32.76
N LYS A 183 -12.35 7.62 32.36
CA LYS A 183 -13.39 8.35 33.09
C LYS A 183 -14.04 7.54 34.20
N MET A 184 -13.88 6.21 34.18
CA MET A 184 -14.58 5.25 35.07
C MET A 184 -16.09 5.45 35.07
N LYS A 185 -16.63 5.50 33.86
CA LYS A 185 -18.08 5.62 33.59
C LYS A 185 -18.50 4.65 32.52
N ALA A 186 -19.75 4.25 32.56
CA ALA A 186 -20.41 3.48 31.50
C ALA A 186 -20.99 4.43 30.46
N ILE A 187 -20.81 4.10 29.19
CA ILE A 187 -21.39 4.82 28.04
C ILE A 187 -22.34 3.84 27.34
N VAL A 188 -23.63 4.19 27.32
CA VAL A 188 -24.69 3.34 26.75
C VAL A 188 -25.40 4.10 25.67
N TRP A 189 -25.45 3.53 24.45
CA TRP A 189 -26.08 4.17 23.30
C TRP A 189 -27.56 3.88 23.21
N ASN A 190 -28.34 4.89 22.84
CA ASN A 190 -29.77 4.77 22.64
C ASN A 190 -30.05 4.29 21.18
N ASP A 191 -30.70 3.11 21.06
CA ASP A 191 -31.04 2.52 19.76
C ASP A 191 -32.12 3.33 19.00
N GLU A 192 -33.02 4.03 19.73
CA GLU A 192 -34.10 4.82 19.13
C GLU A 192 -33.60 6.05 18.38
N THR A 193 -32.45 6.62 18.78
CA THR A 193 -31.81 7.78 18.13
C THR A 193 -30.74 7.40 17.11
N MET A 194 -30.70 6.13 16.68
CA MET A 194 -29.62 5.60 15.84
C MET A 194 -28.22 5.90 16.40
N GLY A 195 -28.09 5.83 17.73
CA GLY A 195 -26.84 6.06 18.43
C GLY A 195 -26.35 7.51 18.44
N ALA A 196 -27.17 8.49 18.00
CA ALA A 196 -26.82 9.91 18.06
C ALA A 196 -26.72 10.40 19.51
N GLU A 197 -27.56 9.85 20.39
CA GLU A 197 -27.55 10.12 21.81
C GLU A 197 -27.06 8.93 22.59
N TYR A 198 -26.32 9.19 23.65
CA TYR A 198 -25.83 8.19 24.59
C TYR A 198 -25.90 8.73 26.02
N ASP A 199 -26.09 7.83 26.95
CA ASP A 199 -26.13 8.15 28.37
C ASP A 199 -24.79 7.79 29.03
N VAL A 200 -24.33 8.63 29.96
CA VAL A 200 -23.16 8.40 30.78
C VAL A 200 -23.66 7.99 32.16
N GLU A 201 -23.42 6.74 32.51
CA GLU A 201 -23.95 6.12 33.73
C GLU A 201 -22.83 5.63 34.65
N GLU A 202 -23.21 5.19 35.86
CA GLU A 202 -22.30 4.46 36.72
C GLU A 202 -22.01 3.06 36.14
N ILE A 203 -20.82 2.55 36.44
CA ILE A 203 -20.41 1.22 35.96
C ILE A 203 -21.35 0.16 36.53
N PRO A 204 -21.91 -0.75 35.71
CA PRO A 204 -22.70 -1.88 36.19
C PRO A 204 -21.96 -2.67 37.28
N SER A 205 -22.67 -3.07 38.32
CA SER A 205 -22.08 -3.69 39.54
C SER A 205 -21.27 -4.95 39.26
N ASP A 206 -21.67 -5.71 38.22
CA ASP A 206 -21.00 -6.92 37.74
C ASP A 206 -19.70 -6.65 36.97
N LEU A 207 -19.49 -5.43 36.51
CA LEU A 207 -18.30 -5.02 35.77
C LEU A 207 -17.31 -4.17 36.58
N VAL A 208 -17.66 -3.75 37.81
CA VAL A 208 -16.81 -2.87 38.62
C VAL A 208 -15.44 -3.50 38.89
N GLU A 209 -15.40 -4.78 39.25
CA GLU A 209 -14.15 -5.48 39.56
C GLU A 209 -13.26 -5.58 38.27
N SER A 210 -13.83 -5.99 37.15
CA SER A 210 -13.16 -6.02 35.85
C SER A 210 -12.65 -4.63 35.45
N ALA A 211 -13.48 -3.60 35.58
CA ALA A 211 -13.10 -2.23 35.24
C ALA A 211 -11.91 -1.74 36.07
N ASN A 212 -11.91 -2.02 37.36
CA ASN A 212 -10.79 -1.67 38.26
C ASN A 212 -9.50 -2.42 37.88
N GLN A 213 -9.60 -3.71 37.56
CA GLN A 213 -8.45 -4.50 37.12
C GLN A 213 -7.86 -3.93 35.80
N TYR A 214 -8.66 -3.74 34.78
CA TYR A 214 -8.17 -3.23 33.50
C TYR A 214 -7.72 -1.77 33.58
N ARG A 215 -8.32 -0.96 34.47
CA ARG A 215 -7.82 0.37 34.76
C ARG A 215 -6.42 0.32 35.37
N ASP A 216 -6.19 -0.57 36.33
CA ASP A 216 -4.86 -0.71 36.98
C ASP A 216 -3.81 -1.16 35.91
N GLU A 217 -4.13 -2.14 35.06
CA GLU A 217 -3.27 -2.55 33.96
C GLU A 217 -2.98 -1.40 32.99
N MET A 218 -3.98 -0.58 32.68
CA MET A 218 -3.82 0.62 31.84
C MET A 218 -2.87 1.65 32.51
N LEU A 219 -3.04 1.91 33.80
CA LEU A 219 -2.20 2.85 34.54
C LEU A 219 -0.76 2.37 34.67
N GLN A 220 -0.53 1.07 34.86
CA GLN A 220 0.81 0.47 34.83
C GLN A 220 1.50 0.72 33.49
N LYS A 221 0.81 0.44 32.38
CA LYS A 221 1.34 0.69 31.04
C LYS A 221 1.56 2.18 30.75
N ALA A 222 0.67 3.06 31.22
CA ALA A 222 0.80 4.49 31.09
C ALA A 222 2.01 5.04 31.85
N ALA A 223 2.30 4.47 33.03
CA ALA A 223 3.44 4.87 33.88
C ALA A 223 4.79 4.65 33.16
N ASP A 224 4.90 3.69 32.27
CA ASP A 224 6.13 3.45 31.48
C ASP A 224 6.50 4.64 30.57
N PHE A 225 5.55 5.52 30.25
CA PHE A 225 5.73 6.61 29.30
C PHE A 225 5.69 8.01 29.90
N ASP A 226 5.40 8.15 31.20
CA ASP A 226 5.29 9.46 31.85
C ASP A 226 5.71 9.40 33.33
N ASP A 227 6.81 10.07 33.65
CA ASP A 227 7.40 10.08 35.00
C ASP A 227 6.42 10.58 36.08
N VAL A 228 5.55 11.55 35.73
CA VAL A 228 4.55 12.08 36.67
C VAL A 228 3.48 11.03 36.97
N VAL A 229 3.07 10.25 35.98
CA VAL A 229 2.14 9.15 36.17
C VAL A 229 2.79 8.04 36.98
N MET A 230 4.06 7.73 36.68
CA MET A 230 4.83 6.74 37.41
C MET A 230 4.96 7.10 38.91
N GLU A 231 5.37 8.34 39.24
CA GLU A 231 5.47 8.81 40.62
C GLU A 231 4.12 8.71 41.34
N LYS A 232 3.04 9.20 40.74
CA LYS A 232 1.70 9.14 41.31
C LYS A 232 1.19 7.71 41.46
N TYR A 233 1.51 6.82 40.51
CA TYR A 233 1.09 5.42 40.58
C TYR A 233 1.68 4.70 41.79
N PHE A 234 2.95 4.97 42.13
CA PHE A 234 3.60 4.38 43.30
C PHE A 234 3.26 5.08 44.65
N ASP A 235 2.97 6.39 44.60
CA ASP A 235 2.60 7.14 45.82
C ASP A 235 1.11 6.93 46.15
N ASP A 236 0.23 7.32 45.23
CA ASP A 236 -1.22 7.24 45.38
C ASP A 236 -1.90 7.28 43.99
N PRO A 237 -2.32 6.15 43.41
CA PRO A 237 -2.96 6.11 42.11
C PRO A 237 -4.23 6.97 42.00
N SER A 238 -4.90 7.31 43.10
CA SER A 238 -6.09 8.16 43.07
C SER A 238 -5.81 9.62 42.70
N LYS A 239 -4.54 10.05 42.77
CA LYS A 239 -4.10 11.38 42.32
C LYS A 239 -3.85 11.49 40.81
N ILE A 240 -3.87 10.38 40.08
CA ILE A 240 -3.70 10.39 38.64
C ILE A 240 -4.97 10.95 38.01
N THR A 241 -4.84 12.06 37.28
CA THR A 241 -5.95 12.72 36.62
C THR A 241 -6.20 12.11 35.20
N GLU A 242 -7.38 12.37 34.63
CA GLU A 242 -7.67 11.98 33.24
C GLU A 242 -6.64 12.57 32.25
N GLU A 243 -6.22 13.82 32.48
CA GLU A 243 -5.22 14.49 31.64
C GLU A 243 -3.85 13.81 31.72
N ASP A 244 -3.45 13.34 32.92
CA ASP A 244 -2.20 12.61 33.11
C ASP A 244 -2.22 11.30 32.28
N VAL A 245 -3.33 10.54 32.37
CA VAL A 245 -3.51 9.27 31.64
C VAL A 245 -3.49 9.52 30.13
N ILE A 246 -4.25 10.51 29.65
CA ILE A 246 -4.32 10.84 28.21
C ILE A 246 -2.93 11.23 27.69
N ARG A 247 -2.19 12.06 28.44
CA ARG A 247 -0.84 12.48 28.07
C ARG A 247 0.13 11.30 27.97
N ALA A 248 0.10 10.41 28.96
CA ALA A 248 0.98 9.25 29.01
C ALA A 248 0.68 8.24 27.88
N ILE A 249 -0.58 7.88 27.70
CA ILE A 249 -1.00 6.97 26.63
C ILE A 249 -0.69 7.56 25.24
N ARG A 250 -0.92 8.87 25.05
CA ARG A 250 -0.55 9.57 23.82
C ARG A 250 0.95 9.45 23.53
N LYS A 251 1.82 9.66 24.52
CA LYS A 251 3.27 9.50 24.35
C LYS A 251 3.63 8.10 23.88
N GLY A 252 3.11 7.06 24.54
CA GLY A 252 3.34 5.67 24.14
C GLY A 252 2.78 5.33 22.77
N THR A 253 1.63 5.91 22.40
CA THR A 253 1.01 5.70 21.07
C THR A 253 1.82 6.34 19.96
N VAL A 254 2.25 7.60 20.14
CA VAL A 254 3.07 8.32 19.15
C VAL A 254 4.44 7.68 19.00
N ALA A 255 5.01 7.13 20.08
CA ALA A 255 6.25 6.35 20.04
C ALA A 255 6.09 4.96 19.40
N MET A 256 4.87 4.53 19.04
CA MET A 256 4.53 3.20 18.52
C MET A 256 4.83 2.04 19.49
N GLU A 257 4.93 2.34 20.78
CA GLU A 257 5.19 1.34 21.82
C GLU A 257 3.92 0.89 22.56
N LEU A 258 2.82 1.62 22.36
CA LEU A 258 1.52 1.33 22.96
C LEU A 258 0.41 1.43 21.91
N VAL A 259 -0.57 0.54 21.98
CA VAL A 259 -1.74 0.55 21.09
C VAL A 259 -3.01 0.66 21.95
N PRO A 260 -3.64 1.84 22.03
CA PRO A 260 -4.94 1.98 22.70
C PRO A 260 -6.01 1.12 22.02
N MET A 261 -6.77 0.37 22.81
CA MET A 261 -7.80 -0.54 22.31
C MET A 261 -9.19 -0.08 22.70
N LEU A 262 -10.05 0.02 21.69
CA LEU A 262 -11.45 0.34 21.83
C LEU A 262 -12.32 -0.77 21.22
N CYS A 263 -13.61 -0.74 21.49
CA CYS A 263 -14.56 -1.65 20.88
C CYS A 263 -15.91 -0.98 20.60
N GLY A 264 -16.68 -1.60 19.72
CA GLY A 264 -18.00 -1.12 19.36
C GLY A 264 -18.69 -1.98 18.32
N SER A 265 -19.82 -1.51 17.85
CA SER A 265 -20.53 -2.03 16.68
C SER A 265 -20.93 -0.86 15.79
N SER A 266 -20.16 -0.63 14.73
CA SER A 266 -20.43 0.43 13.77
C SER A 266 -21.80 0.23 13.10
N PHE A 267 -22.18 -1.01 12.81
CA PHE A 267 -23.47 -1.34 12.23
C PHE A 267 -24.65 -1.00 13.18
N LYS A 268 -24.48 -1.24 14.47
CA LYS A 268 -25.47 -0.90 15.51
C LYS A 268 -25.30 0.51 16.06
N ASN A 269 -24.43 1.32 15.46
CA ASN A 269 -24.20 2.72 15.85
C ASN A 269 -23.70 2.92 17.29
N LYS A 270 -22.87 1.99 17.79
CA LYS A 270 -22.36 2.00 19.17
C LYS A 270 -20.84 2.06 19.19
N GLY A 271 -20.27 3.02 19.92
CA GLY A 271 -18.82 3.12 20.16
C GLY A 271 -18.03 4.04 19.20
N VAL A 272 -18.65 4.57 18.15
CA VAL A 272 -17.93 5.38 17.15
C VAL A 272 -17.60 6.78 17.67
N GLN A 273 -18.47 7.41 18.46
CA GLN A 273 -18.17 8.71 19.07
C GLN A 273 -17.01 8.60 20.05
N THR A 274 -16.97 7.56 20.87
CA THR A 274 -15.84 7.27 21.75
C THR A 274 -14.55 7.06 20.97
N LEU A 275 -14.63 6.36 19.84
CA LEU A 275 -13.48 6.22 18.92
C LEU A 275 -12.98 7.60 18.44
N LEU A 276 -13.88 8.49 18.00
CA LEU A 276 -13.52 9.83 17.56
C LEU A 276 -12.86 10.68 18.65
N ASP A 277 -13.37 10.61 19.87
CA ASP A 277 -12.79 11.28 21.03
C ASP A 277 -11.33 10.84 21.23
N TYR A 278 -11.09 9.54 21.23
CA TYR A 278 -9.76 8.99 21.46
C TYR A 278 -8.82 9.06 20.24
N VAL A 279 -9.36 9.14 19.02
CA VAL A 279 -8.57 9.56 17.84
C VAL A 279 -8.00 10.96 18.06
N CYS A 280 -8.81 11.91 18.52
CA CYS A 280 -8.34 13.26 18.83
C CYS A 280 -7.34 13.27 19.99
N ALA A 281 -7.54 12.41 21.01
CA ALA A 281 -6.72 12.34 22.20
C ALA A 281 -5.33 11.72 21.92
N PHE A 282 -5.26 10.60 21.22
CA PHE A 282 -4.07 9.74 21.20
C PHE A 282 -3.30 9.78 19.88
N LEU A 283 -3.95 9.94 18.75
CA LEU A 283 -3.24 9.96 17.47
C LEU A 283 -2.47 11.27 17.28
N PRO A 284 -1.30 11.21 16.62
CA PRO A 284 -0.47 12.38 16.43
C PRO A 284 -1.11 13.43 15.53
N SER A 285 -0.70 14.65 15.75
CA SER A 285 -0.87 15.77 14.81
C SER A 285 0.34 15.87 13.88
N PRO A 286 0.30 16.66 12.82
CA PRO A 286 1.46 16.87 11.95
C PRO A 286 2.72 17.39 12.65
N VAL A 287 2.58 18.05 13.81
CA VAL A 287 3.73 18.54 14.58
C VAL A 287 4.30 17.52 15.57
N ASP A 288 3.59 16.44 15.85
CA ASP A 288 4.08 15.35 16.70
C ASP A 288 4.90 14.32 15.89
N THR A 289 4.76 14.33 14.57
CA THR A 289 5.53 13.44 13.69
C THR A 289 6.91 14.02 13.39
N PRO A 290 7.92 13.19 13.13
CA PRO A 290 9.23 13.67 12.70
C PRO A 290 9.12 14.56 11.45
N ASN A 291 10.05 15.53 11.34
CA ASN A 291 10.15 16.33 10.11
C ASN A 291 10.26 15.42 8.88
N VAL A 292 9.63 15.79 7.78
CA VAL A 292 9.75 15.04 6.55
C VAL A 292 11.18 15.16 6.01
N LYS A 293 11.80 14.03 5.70
CA LYS A 293 13.14 13.95 5.13
C LYS A 293 13.07 13.79 3.62
N GLY A 294 14.04 14.38 2.95
CA GLY A 294 14.25 14.25 1.53
C GLY A 294 15.70 14.53 1.17
N ALA A 295 16.03 14.45 -0.10
CA ALA A 295 17.35 14.79 -0.62
C ALA A 295 17.24 15.92 -1.64
N ASN A 296 18.22 16.78 -1.66
CA ASN A 296 18.35 17.78 -2.71
C ASN A 296 18.60 17.06 -4.06
N PRO A 297 17.78 17.28 -5.10
CA PRO A 297 17.90 16.55 -6.36
C PRO A 297 19.17 16.85 -7.17
N ASP A 298 19.91 17.90 -6.79
CA ASP A 298 21.13 18.33 -7.49
C ASP A 298 22.41 17.93 -6.74
N THR A 299 22.38 17.89 -5.39
CA THR A 299 23.55 17.59 -4.55
C THR A 299 23.46 16.24 -3.84
N ASP A 300 22.29 15.59 -3.82
CA ASP A 300 21.97 14.39 -3.03
C ASP A 300 22.20 14.56 -1.51
N GLU A 301 22.33 15.79 -1.02
CA GLU A 301 22.41 16.07 0.42
C GLU A 301 21.04 15.89 1.08
N GLU A 302 21.03 15.25 2.24
CA GLU A 302 19.80 15.08 3.02
C GLU A 302 19.35 16.44 3.58
N GLU A 303 18.06 16.71 3.41
CA GLU A 303 17.39 17.88 3.96
C GLU A 303 16.10 17.45 4.67
N ASP A 304 15.69 18.23 5.67
CA ASP A 304 14.39 18.05 6.33
C ASP A 304 13.54 19.32 6.23
N ARG A 305 12.23 19.16 6.33
CA ARG A 305 11.26 20.26 6.34
C ARG A 305 10.34 20.13 7.53
N LYS A 306 10.13 21.25 8.22
CA LYS A 306 9.22 21.36 9.38
C LYS A 306 7.79 21.63 8.91
N PRO A 307 6.77 21.16 9.63
CA PRO A 307 5.37 21.45 9.32
C PRO A 307 5.00 22.89 9.73
N ASP A 308 5.47 23.86 8.97
CA ASP A 308 5.18 25.28 9.14
C ASP A 308 4.82 25.92 7.79
N GLU A 309 3.76 26.74 7.76
CA GLU A 309 3.30 27.44 6.54
C GLU A 309 4.28 28.52 6.06
N ASP A 310 5.14 29.01 6.92
CA ASP A 310 6.15 30.03 6.59
C ASP A 310 7.46 29.43 6.07
N GLU A 311 7.61 28.11 6.10
CA GLU A 311 8.74 27.37 5.54
C GLU A 311 8.64 27.24 4.01
N LYS A 312 9.76 26.80 3.39
CA LYS A 312 9.77 26.44 1.97
C LYS A 312 8.80 25.29 1.67
N THR A 313 8.06 25.43 0.58
CA THR A 313 7.03 24.48 0.22
C THR A 313 7.61 23.10 -0.09
N CYS A 314 7.01 22.09 0.50
CA CYS A 314 7.26 20.68 0.19
C CYS A 314 5.96 19.88 0.31
N ALA A 315 5.55 19.27 -0.77
CA ALA A 315 4.36 18.43 -0.83
C ALA A 315 4.62 17.15 -1.64
N LEU A 316 3.92 16.09 -1.30
CA LEU A 316 3.98 14.80 -2.00
C LEU A 316 2.67 14.56 -2.75
N ALA A 317 2.74 14.37 -4.06
CA ALA A 317 1.63 13.91 -4.87
C ALA A 317 1.50 12.38 -4.68
N PHE A 318 0.50 11.93 -3.91
CA PHE A 318 0.39 10.52 -3.54
C PHE A 318 -0.67 9.76 -4.33
N LYS A 319 -1.59 10.47 -5.00
CA LYS A 319 -2.64 9.84 -5.80
C LYS A 319 -3.05 10.74 -6.96
N ILE A 320 -3.28 10.12 -8.11
CA ILE A 320 -3.86 10.77 -9.28
C ILE A 320 -5.18 10.05 -9.59
N ALA A 321 -6.21 10.81 -9.89
CA ALA A 321 -7.50 10.31 -10.33
C ALA A 321 -7.96 11.08 -11.57
N THR A 322 -8.74 10.43 -12.42
CA THR A 322 -9.38 11.07 -13.56
C THR A 322 -10.83 11.38 -13.22
N ASP A 323 -11.16 12.66 -13.13
CA ASP A 323 -12.53 13.13 -12.93
C ASP A 323 -13.17 13.49 -14.28
N PRO A 324 -14.42 13.09 -14.55
CA PRO A 324 -15.10 13.38 -15.83
C PRO A 324 -15.31 14.88 -16.09
N TYR A 325 -15.37 15.73 -15.06
CA TYR A 325 -15.71 17.14 -15.17
C TYR A 325 -14.49 18.07 -15.09
N VAL A 326 -13.56 17.77 -14.18
CA VAL A 326 -12.37 18.61 -13.96
C VAL A 326 -11.10 18.04 -14.58
N GLY A 327 -11.15 16.82 -15.09
CA GLY A 327 -10.02 16.15 -15.71
C GLY A 327 -9.09 15.48 -14.69
N ARG A 328 -7.79 15.71 -14.83
CA ARG A 328 -6.77 15.11 -13.96
C ARG A 328 -6.78 15.80 -12.59
N LEU A 329 -7.16 15.06 -11.56
CA LEU A 329 -7.18 15.49 -10.15
C LEU A 329 -5.98 14.85 -9.43
N VAL A 330 -5.13 15.68 -8.85
CA VAL A 330 -3.93 15.27 -8.13
C VAL A 330 -4.13 15.49 -6.65
N PHE A 331 -4.07 14.41 -5.87
CA PHE A 331 -4.10 14.45 -4.41
C PHE A 331 -2.69 14.60 -3.87
N PHE A 332 -2.50 15.53 -2.96
CA PHE A 332 -1.20 15.78 -2.35
C PHE A 332 -1.32 16.10 -0.86
N ARG A 333 -0.26 15.77 -0.13
CA ARG A 333 -0.06 16.22 1.24
C ARG A 333 1.00 17.29 1.27
N VAL A 334 0.71 18.43 1.89
CA VAL A 334 1.67 19.49 2.15
C VAL A 334 2.37 19.21 3.47
N TYR A 335 3.68 19.03 3.45
CA TYR A 335 4.49 18.82 4.64
C TYR A 335 5.02 20.13 5.22
N SER A 336 5.37 21.09 4.37
CA SER A 336 5.85 22.42 4.76
C SER A 336 5.41 23.45 3.73
N GLY A 337 5.38 24.72 4.13
CA GLY A 337 4.93 25.81 3.28
C GLY A 337 3.43 25.71 2.96
N LYS A 338 3.04 26.21 1.81
CA LYS A 338 1.65 26.21 1.33
C LYS A 338 1.58 26.19 -0.19
N ILE A 339 0.48 25.67 -0.71
CA ILE A 339 0.16 25.69 -2.14
C ILE A 339 -1.08 26.60 -2.32
N GLU A 340 -1.01 27.57 -3.23
CA GLU A 340 -2.07 28.54 -3.50
C GLU A 340 -2.71 28.29 -4.86
N SER A 341 -4.02 28.48 -4.95
CA SER A 341 -4.77 28.38 -6.20
C SER A 341 -4.30 29.47 -7.18
N GLY A 342 -4.13 29.10 -8.45
CA GLY A 342 -3.63 30.01 -9.48
C GLY A 342 -2.10 30.18 -9.52
N SER A 343 -1.36 29.57 -8.59
CA SER A 343 0.09 29.66 -8.50
C SER A 343 0.83 28.65 -9.40
N TYR A 344 2.14 28.71 -9.36
CA TYR A 344 3.04 27.72 -9.94
C TYR A 344 3.84 27.03 -8.83
N ILE A 345 4.04 25.73 -8.97
CA ILE A 345 4.86 24.91 -8.09
C ILE A 345 5.90 24.14 -8.91
N TYR A 346 7.07 23.90 -8.36
CA TYR A 346 8.14 23.16 -9.02
C TYR A 346 8.04 21.67 -8.76
N ASN A 347 8.11 20.86 -9.82
CA ASN A 347 8.18 19.40 -9.71
C ASN A 347 9.64 18.96 -9.80
N SER A 348 10.17 18.41 -8.72
CA SER A 348 11.59 18.04 -8.61
C SER A 348 12.01 16.89 -9.55
N ARG A 349 11.08 15.98 -9.93
CA ARG A 349 11.34 14.90 -10.89
C ARG A 349 11.46 15.44 -12.32
N SER A 350 10.44 16.16 -12.79
CA SER A 350 10.40 16.67 -14.17
C SER A 350 11.25 17.91 -14.37
N ARG A 351 11.71 18.54 -13.28
CA ARG A 351 12.45 19.81 -13.27
C ARG A 351 11.70 20.94 -13.99
N LYS A 352 10.37 20.95 -13.87
CA LYS A 352 9.48 21.92 -14.51
C LYS A 352 8.54 22.55 -13.51
N LYS A 353 8.08 23.76 -13.83
CA LYS A 353 6.99 24.41 -13.10
C LYS A 353 5.65 23.86 -13.57
N GLU A 354 4.85 23.41 -12.63
CA GLU A 354 3.46 22.99 -12.84
C GLU A 354 2.51 24.08 -12.40
N ARG A 355 1.43 24.28 -13.15
CA ARG A 355 0.41 25.25 -12.81
C ARG A 355 -0.65 24.60 -11.92
N VAL A 356 -0.92 25.21 -10.77
CA VAL A 356 -2.02 24.84 -9.88
C VAL A 356 -3.21 25.74 -10.23
N SER A 357 -4.13 25.26 -11.07
CA SER A 357 -5.24 26.09 -11.53
C SER A 357 -6.30 26.29 -10.47
N ARG A 358 -6.70 25.24 -9.78
CA ARG A 358 -7.67 25.25 -8.66
C ARG A 358 -7.27 24.23 -7.62
N LEU A 359 -7.64 24.50 -6.38
CA LEU A 359 -7.44 23.61 -5.23
C LEU A 359 -8.77 23.23 -4.63
N PHE A 360 -8.81 22.03 -4.04
CA PHE A 360 -9.99 21.47 -3.42
C PHE A 360 -9.66 20.79 -2.10
N GLN A 361 -10.54 20.89 -1.14
CA GLN A 361 -10.70 19.92 -0.08
C GLN A 361 -11.76 18.91 -0.51
N MET A 362 -11.47 17.64 -0.36
CA MET A 362 -12.33 16.59 -0.85
C MET A 362 -13.33 16.13 0.21
N PHE A 363 -14.52 15.82 -0.26
CA PHE A 363 -15.55 15.14 0.48
C PHE A 363 -15.99 13.92 -0.34
N SER A 364 -15.30 12.80 -0.16
CA SER A 364 -15.41 11.63 -1.03
C SER A 364 -15.18 12.01 -2.51
N ASN A 365 -16.21 12.04 -3.35
CA ASN A 365 -16.17 12.47 -4.75
C ASN A 365 -16.63 13.91 -4.98
N HIS A 366 -16.97 14.67 -3.92
CA HIS A 366 -17.34 16.08 -4.03
C HIS A 366 -16.13 16.98 -3.77
N GLU A 367 -15.99 18.00 -4.59
CA GLU A 367 -14.90 18.96 -4.58
C GLU A 367 -15.36 20.27 -3.93
N ASN A 368 -14.77 20.64 -2.79
CA ASN A 368 -14.97 21.93 -2.16
C ASN A 368 -13.80 22.85 -2.52
N PRO A 369 -14.00 23.90 -3.34
CA PRO A 369 -12.93 24.80 -3.72
C PRO A 369 -12.32 25.50 -2.51
N VAL A 370 -10.97 25.57 -2.49
CA VAL A 370 -10.22 26.33 -1.49
C VAL A 370 -9.14 27.16 -2.18
N ASP A 371 -8.75 28.26 -1.55
CA ASP A 371 -7.72 29.13 -2.10
C ASP A 371 -6.30 28.65 -1.75
N VAL A 372 -6.15 27.99 -0.60
CA VAL A 372 -4.85 27.59 -0.04
C VAL A 372 -4.97 26.23 0.63
N VAL A 373 -3.93 25.38 0.46
CA VAL A 373 -3.68 24.18 1.25
C VAL A 373 -2.33 24.37 1.93
N GLY A 374 -2.31 24.42 3.26
CA GLY A 374 -1.12 24.70 4.08
C GLY A 374 -0.43 23.46 4.60
N ALA A 375 0.71 23.66 5.27
CA ALA A 375 1.47 22.61 5.91
C ALA A 375 0.63 21.74 6.84
N GLY A 376 0.86 20.42 6.83
CA GLY A 376 0.12 19.45 7.62
C GLY A 376 -1.24 19.05 7.05
N ASP A 377 -1.67 19.62 5.93
CA ASP A 377 -2.99 19.37 5.34
C ASP A 377 -2.91 18.48 4.08
N ILE A 378 -4.04 17.89 3.75
CA ILE A 378 -4.24 17.09 2.54
C ILE A 378 -5.24 17.82 1.64
N GLY A 379 -4.89 17.98 0.38
CA GLY A 379 -5.72 18.62 -0.61
C GLY A 379 -5.65 17.93 -1.96
N ALA A 380 -6.46 18.43 -2.89
CA ALA A 380 -6.41 18.02 -4.28
C ALA A 380 -6.30 19.25 -5.18
N GLY A 381 -5.72 19.08 -6.36
CA GLY A 381 -5.56 20.18 -7.30
C GLY A 381 -5.65 19.75 -8.75
N VAL A 382 -5.96 20.68 -9.62
CA VAL A 382 -6.03 20.48 -11.07
C VAL A 382 -5.15 21.50 -11.80
N GLY A 383 -4.80 21.17 -13.03
CA GLY A 383 -3.97 22.02 -13.90
C GLY A 383 -2.56 21.50 -14.15
N PHE A 384 -2.14 20.47 -13.43
CA PHE A 384 -0.86 19.78 -13.61
C PHE A 384 -0.79 19.09 -14.97
N LYS A 385 0.37 19.19 -15.64
CA LYS A 385 0.59 18.62 -16.98
C LYS A 385 1.43 17.34 -16.96
N ASP A 386 2.54 17.37 -16.21
CA ASP A 386 3.52 16.26 -16.16
C ASP A 386 3.79 15.87 -14.70
N ILE A 387 2.79 15.24 -14.10
CA ILE A 387 2.86 14.79 -12.71
C ILE A 387 2.55 13.30 -12.61
N HIS A 388 3.30 12.59 -11.77
CA HIS A 388 3.11 11.18 -11.46
C HIS A 388 2.92 10.99 -9.96
N THR A 389 2.32 9.87 -9.62
CA THR A 389 2.24 9.44 -8.21
C THR A 389 3.66 9.25 -7.64
N GLY A 390 3.92 9.88 -6.50
CA GLY A 390 5.25 9.91 -5.86
C GLY A 390 6.08 11.16 -6.18
N ASP A 391 5.62 12.03 -7.07
CA ASP A 391 6.32 13.27 -7.36
C ASP A 391 6.31 14.22 -6.16
N THR A 392 7.45 14.90 -5.95
CA THR A 392 7.56 15.96 -4.95
C THR A 392 7.33 17.31 -5.61
N LEU A 393 6.43 18.07 -5.02
CA LEU A 393 6.12 19.46 -5.38
C LEU A 393 6.76 20.37 -4.36
N CYS A 394 7.58 21.34 -4.82
CA CYS A 394 8.38 22.19 -3.93
C CYS A 394 8.60 23.58 -4.52
N ASP A 395 9.26 24.45 -3.78
CA ASP A 395 9.76 25.72 -4.30
C ASP A 395 10.98 25.50 -5.20
N GLU A 396 11.08 26.26 -6.29
CA GLU A 396 12.18 26.15 -7.26
C GLU A 396 13.54 26.54 -6.66
N ASP A 397 13.54 27.48 -5.73
CA ASP A 397 14.74 27.96 -5.05
C ASP A 397 15.18 27.09 -3.84
N ALA A 398 14.37 26.10 -3.50
CA ALA A 398 14.66 25.12 -2.45
C ALA A 398 14.19 23.71 -2.89
N PRO A 399 14.77 23.17 -3.98
CA PRO A 399 14.33 21.90 -4.53
C PRO A 399 14.62 20.75 -3.55
N ILE A 400 13.63 19.90 -3.34
CA ILE A 400 13.75 18.70 -2.52
C ILE A 400 13.05 17.53 -3.22
N ARG A 401 13.59 16.34 -3.08
CA ARG A 401 12.98 15.08 -3.51
C ARG A 401 12.73 14.24 -2.28
N LEU A 402 11.47 14.01 -1.97
CA LEU A 402 11.07 13.08 -0.92
C LEU A 402 11.35 11.65 -1.36
N GLU A 403 11.50 10.76 -0.39
CA GLU A 403 11.71 9.34 -0.65
C GLU A 403 10.60 8.78 -1.54
N SER A 404 10.98 8.05 -2.58
CA SER A 404 10.03 7.45 -3.50
C SER A 404 9.22 6.34 -2.81
N MET A 405 7.97 6.20 -3.23
CA MET A 405 7.16 5.05 -2.85
C MET A 405 7.57 3.84 -3.71
N ASP A 406 7.87 2.72 -3.05
CA ASP A 406 8.17 1.47 -3.73
C ASP A 406 6.87 0.71 -3.99
N PHE A 407 6.57 0.49 -5.26
CA PHE A 407 5.40 -0.29 -5.67
C PHE A 407 5.83 -1.68 -6.14
N PRO A 408 5.07 -2.73 -5.76
CA PRO A 408 5.35 -4.08 -6.24
C PRO A 408 5.14 -4.19 -7.75
N GLU A 409 5.96 -5.01 -8.39
CA GLU A 409 5.80 -5.30 -9.81
C GLU A 409 4.56 -6.16 -10.07
N PRO A 410 3.84 -5.92 -11.18
CA PRO A 410 2.69 -6.74 -11.55
C PRO A 410 3.10 -8.18 -11.87
N VAL A 411 2.27 -9.13 -11.43
CA VAL A 411 2.59 -10.57 -11.51
C VAL A 411 1.75 -11.34 -12.52
N ILE A 412 0.65 -10.76 -13.01
CA ILE A 412 -0.26 -11.36 -13.99
C ILE A 412 -0.46 -10.43 -15.16
N GLY A 413 -0.55 -10.97 -16.38
CA GLY A 413 -0.83 -10.22 -17.59
C GLY A 413 -1.95 -10.84 -18.43
N ILE A 414 -2.71 -10.00 -19.12
CA ILE A 414 -3.77 -10.39 -20.05
C ILE A 414 -3.59 -9.60 -21.34
N ALA A 415 -3.63 -10.28 -22.50
CA ALA A 415 -3.71 -9.61 -23.79
C ALA A 415 -5.12 -9.03 -23.98
N VAL A 416 -5.20 -7.80 -24.44
CA VAL A 416 -6.47 -7.11 -24.71
C VAL A 416 -6.50 -6.55 -26.12
N GLU A 417 -7.64 -6.72 -26.78
CA GLU A 417 -7.88 -6.19 -28.11
C GLU A 417 -9.24 -5.49 -28.13
N PRO A 418 -9.37 -4.32 -28.78
CA PRO A 418 -10.68 -3.69 -28.92
C PRO A 418 -11.57 -4.52 -29.84
N LYS A 419 -12.86 -4.63 -29.53
CA LYS A 419 -13.80 -5.35 -30.41
C LYS A 419 -13.95 -4.70 -31.77
N THR A 420 -13.74 -3.40 -31.89
CA THR A 420 -13.79 -2.66 -33.13
C THR A 420 -12.54 -1.81 -33.34
N GLN A 421 -12.08 -1.68 -34.57
CA GLN A 421 -10.89 -0.88 -34.90
C GLN A 421 -11.07 0.62 -34.57
N LYS A 422 -12.30 1.11 -34.56
CA LYS A 422 -12.64 2.49 -34.19
C LYS A 422 -12.40 2.79 -32.70
N ASP A 423 -12.33 1.76 -31.84
CA ASP A 423 -12.14 1.89 -30.43
C ASP A 423 -10.66 1.80 -30.01
N LEU A 424 -9.73 1.60 -30.97
CA LEU A 424 -8.30 1.48 -30.71
C LEU A 424 -7.74 2.74 -29.99
N ASP A 425 -8.09 3.93 -30.51
CA ASP A 425 -7.64 5.19 -29.91
C ASP A 425 -8.22 5.40 -28.49
N LYS A 426 -9.49 5.00 -28.30
CA LYS A 426 -10.13 5.06 -26.98
C LYS A 426 -9.50 4.07 -26.01
N LEU A 427 -9.19 2.86 -26.49
CA LEU A 427 -8.49 1.85 -25.67
C LEU A 427 -7.12 2.37 -25.22
N SER A 428 -6.32 2.86 -26.18
CA SER A 428 -4.99 3.40 -25.89
C SER A 428 -5.06 4.56 -24.90
N ASN A 429 -5.99 5.51 -25.09
CA ASN A 429 -6.19 6.63 -24.19
C ASN A 429 -6.68 6.17 -22.80
N GLY A 430 -7.63 5.23 -22.74
CA GLY A 430 -8.14 4.69 -21.48
C GLY A 430 -7.06 3.95 -20.70
N LEU A 431 -6.29 3.09 -21.37
CA LEU A 431 -5.18 2.36 -20.75
C LEU A 431 -4.08 3.31 -20.22
N SER A 432 -3.73 4.34 -21.00
CA SER A 432 -2.75 5.34 -20.58
C SER A 432 -3.18 6.07 -19.32
N LYS A 433 -4.44 6.52 -19.25
CA LYS A 433 -4.98 7.20 -18.05
C LYS A 433 -5.02 6.28 -16.83
N LEU A 434 -5.43 5.02 -17.00
CA LEU A 434 -5.46 4.05 -15.91
C LEU A 434 -4.05 3.72 -15.40
N ALA A 435 -3.06 3.66 -16.29
CA ALA A 435 -1.65 3.47 -15.91
C ALA A 435 -1.04 4.69 -15.20
N GLU A 436 -1.53 5.90 -15.48
CA GLU A 436 -1.15 7.10 -14.73
C GLU A 436 -1.74 7.12 -13.31
N GLU A 437 -2.93 6.57 -13.14
CA GLU A 437 -3.61 6.47 -11.83
C GLU A 437 -3.00 5.40 -10.94
N ASP A 438 -2.62 4.25 -11.52
CA ASP A 438 -2.15 3.09 -10.77
C ASP A 438 -0.75 2.65 -11.22
N PRO A 439 0.29 2.89 -10.43
CA PRO A 439 1.67 2.52 -10.74
C PRO A 439 1.92 1.00 -10.77
N THR A 440 1.02 0.18 -10.20
CA THR A 440 1.09 -1.29 -10.27
C THR A 440 0.38 -1.85 -11.51
N PHE A 441 -0.29 -1.01 -12.28
CA PHE A 441 -0.88 -1.35 -13.55
C PHE A 441 0.06 -0.96 -14.69
N GLN A 442 0.45 -1.92 -15.51
CA GLN A 442 1.37 -1.69 -16.63
C GLN A 442 0.72 -2.08 -17.95
N VAL A 443 1.03 -1.31 -18.98
CA VAL A 443 0.60 -1.54 -20.35
C VAL A 443 1.84 -1.69 -21.22
N ARG A 444 1.94 -2.77 -21.95
CA ARG A 444 3.01 -3.00 -22.93
C ARG A 444 2.43 -3.51 -24.23
N THR A 445 3.07 -3.20 -25.33
CA THR A 445 2.83 -3.86 -26.62
C THR A 445 3.84 -4.99 -26.75
N ASP A 446 3.37 -6.18 -26.97
CA ASP A 446 4.22 -7.33 -27.29
C ASP A 446 4.82 -7.10 -28.69
N GLU A 447 6.14 -7.00 -28.78
CA GLU A 447 6.84 -6.70 -30.03
C GLU A 447 6.72 -7.84 -31.06
N GLN A 448 6.49 -9.06 -30.60
CA GLN A 448 6.41 -10.24 -31.47
C GLN A 448 4.99 -10.44 -32.01
N THR A 449 3.99 -10.26 -31.16
CA THR A 449 2.58 -10.49 -31.52
C THR A 449 1.84 -9.22 -31.92
N GLY A 450 2.38 -8.04 -31.61
CA GLY A 450 1.71 -6.75 -31.77
C GLY A 450 0.52 -6.54 -30.82
N GLN A 451 0.27 -7.46 -29.89
CA GLN A 451 -0.84 -7.40 -28.96
C GLN A 451 -0.56 -6.43 -27.82
N THR A 452 -1.59 -5.73 -27.36
CA THR A 452 -1.53 -4.95 -26.14
C THR A 452 -1.73 -5.87 -24.94
N VAL A 453 -0.73 -5.95 -24.06
CA VAL A 453 -0.78 -6.71 -22.80
C VAL A 453 -0.91 -5.75 -21.65
N ILE A 454 -1.92 -5.97 -20.81
CA ILE A 454 -2.11 -5.27 -19.53
C ILE A 454 -1.65 -6.19 -18.41
N SER A 455 -0.94 -5.64 -17.43
CA SER A 455 -0.40 -6.40 -16.31
C SER A 455 -0.80 -5.75 -14.97
N GLY A 456 -1.09 -6.57 -13.96
CA GLY A 456 -1.55 -6.13 -12.64
C GLY A 456 -1.19 -7.10 -11.52
N MET A 457 -1.66 -6.81 -10.30
CA MET A 457 -1.32 -7.54 -9.08
C MET A 457 -2.13 -8.83 -8.88
N GLY A 458 -3.27 -8.98 -9.55
CA GLY A 458 -4.13 -10.16 -9.44
C GLY A 458 -5.28 -10.14 -10.44
N GLU A 459 -6.05 -11.23 -10.47
CA GLU A 459 -7.22 -11.36 -11.37
C GLU A 459 -8.26 -10.27 -11.10
N LEU A 460 -8.56 -10.02 -9.82
CA LEU A 460 -9.54 -9.00 -9.43
C LEU A 460 -9.10 -7.60 -9.86
N HIS A 461 -7.81 -7.29 -9.74
CA HIS A 461 -7.26 -6.01 -10.19
C HIS A 461 -7.50 -5.80 -11.69
N LEU A 462 -7.15 -6.79 -12.53
CA LEU A 462 -7.35 -6.70 -13.98
C LEU A 462 -8.82 -6.69 -14.37
N ASP A 463 -9.68 -7.44 -13.69
CA ASP A 463 -11.13 -7.41 -13.90
C ASP A 463 -11.72 -6.01 -13.70
N ILE A 464 -11.27 -5.32 -12.65
CA ILE A 464 -11.70 -3.96 -12.33
C ILE A 464 -11.22 -2.98 -13.41
N ILE A 465 -9.97 -3.09 -13.84
CA ILE A 465 -9.43 -2.26 -14.94
C ILE A 465 -10.26 -2.45 -16.22
N LEU A 466 -10.57 -3.68 -16.59
CA LEU A 466 -11.39 -3.99 -17.77
C LEU A 466 -12.83 -3.48 -17.63
N ASP A 467 -13.41 -3.58 -16.45
CA ASP A 467 -14.74 -3.03 -16.18
C ASP A 467 -14.75 -1.49 -16.24
N ARG A 468 -13.69 -0.83 -15.71
CA ARG A 468 -13.51 0.61 -15.87
C ARG A 468 -13.37 1.05 -17.32
N LEU A 469 -12.60 0.33 -18.14
CA LEU A 469 -12.51 0.58 -19.59
C LEU A 469 -13.88 0.55 -20.24
N ARG A 470 -14.72 -0.44 -19.91
CA ARG A 470 -16.08 -0.57 -20.44
C ARG A 470 -17.00 0.55 -19.97
N ARG A 471 -17.02 0.88 -18.66
CA ARG A 471 -17.97 1.84 -18.08
C ARG A 471 -17.57 3.29 -18.26
N GLU A 472 -16.31 3.62 -18.01
CA GLU A 472 -15.81 5.00 -18.04
C GLU A 472 -15.40 5.42 -19.45
N PHE A 473 -14.66 4.58 -20.16
CA PHE A 473 -14.12 4.89 -21.49
C PHE A 473 -14.98 4.38 -22.65
N LYS A 474 -16.04 3.62 -22.35
CA LYS A 474 -16.96 3.05 -23.36
C LYS A 474 -16.24 2.19 -24.41
N VAL A 475 -15.28 1.39 -23.96
CA VAL A 475 -14.49 0.47 -24.78
C VAL A 475 -14.76 -0.97 -24.36
N GLU A 476 -15.18 -1.80 -25.29
CA GLU A 476 -15.28 -3.23 -25.09
C GLU A 476 -14.06 -3.94 -25.66
N CYS A 477 -13.45 -4.82 -24.89
CA CYS A 477 -12.25 -5.56 -25.27
C CYS A 477 -12.52 -7.07 -25.33
N ASN A 478 -11.88 -7.75 -26.27
CA ASN A 478 -11.64 -9.18 -26.20
C ASN A 478 -10.45 -9.41 -25.29
N GLN A 479 -10.55 -10.46 -24.47
CA GLN A 479 -9.53 -10.82 -23.49
C GLN A 479 -8.87 -12.13 -23.90
N GLY A 480 -7.55 -12.16 -23.88
CA GLY A 480 -6.78 -13.38 -23.97
C GLY A 480 -6.82 -14.17 -22.64
N LYS A 481 -6.23 -15.36 -22.63
CA LYS A 481 -6.04 -16.11 -21.38
C LYS A 481 -5.03 -15.38 -20.48
N PRO A 482 -5.25 -15.34 -19.16
CA PRO A 482 -4.26 -14.82 -18.22
C PRO A 482 -2.92 -15.54 -18.36
N GLN A 483 -1.84 -14.77 -18.33
CA GLN A 483 -0.49 -15.28 -18.43
C GLN A 483 0.32 -14.83 -17.23
N VAL A 484 1.19 -15.70 -16.76
CA VAL A 484 2.08 -15.40 -15.67
C VAL A 484 3.27 -14.62 -16.15
N ASN A 485 3.67 -13.59 -15.45
CA ASN A 485 4.89 -12.85 -15.73
C ASN A 485 6.09 -13.63 -15.18
N TYR A 486 6.65 -14.48 -16.03
CA TYR A 486 7.91 -15.16 -15.72
C TYR A 486 9.07 -14.17 -15.69
N LYS A 487 10.14 -14.54 -15.00
CA LYS A 487 11.45 -13.90 -15.07
C LYS A 487 12.49 -14.92 -15.48
N GLU A 488 13.65 -14.47 -15.91
CA GLU A 488 14.81 -15.31 -16.10
C GLU A 488 15.85 -14.99 -15.02
N ALA A 489 16.70 -15.92 -14.70
CA ALA A 489 17.84 -15.72 -13.79
C ALA A 489 19.04 -16.50 -14.28
N ILE A 490 20.24 -16.08 -13.90
CA ILE A 490 21.48 -16.81 -14.14
C ILE A 490 21.97 -17.43 -12.85
N THR A 491 22.61 -18.60 -12.94
CA THR A 491 23.01 -19.37 -11.76
C THR A 491 24.52 -19.46 -11.57
N LYS A 492 25.31 -19.02 -12.55
CA LYS A 492 26.77 -19.07 -12.52
C LYS A 492 27.38 -17.73 -12.88
N THR A 493 28.54 -17.43 -12.31
CA THR A 493 29.35 -16.27 -12.70
C THR A 493 30.23 -16.62 -13.87
N VAL A 494 30.26 -15.76 -14.87
CA VAL A 494 31.05 -15.91 -16.09
C VAL A 494 31.97 -14.70 -16.24
N ASN A 495 33.27 -14.96 -16.42
CA ASN A 495 34.23 -13.93 -16.84
C ASN A 495 34.25 -13.88 -18.36
N LEU A 496 34.11 -12.70 -18.92
CA LEU A 496 34.02 -12.49 -20.36
C LEU A 496 34.76 -11.21 -20.77
N ARG A 497 35.48 -11.29 -21.87
CA ARG A 497 35.94 -10.12 -22.62
C ARG A 497 35.08 -9.96 -23.86
N GLU A 498 34.49 -8.80 -24.08
CA GLU A 498 33.70 -8.47 -25.27
C GLU A 498 34.35 -7.28 -25.98
N VAL A 499 34.50 -7.43 -27.29
CA VAL A 499 35.07 -6.37 -28.15
C VAL A 499 34.06 -6.03 -29.22
N TYR A 500 33.55 -4.81 -29.19
CA TYR A 500 32.73 -4.27 -30.26
C TYR A 500 33.57 -3.44 -31.22
N LYS A 501 33.68 -3.92 -32.46
CA LYS A 501 34.40 -3.21 -33.53
C LYS A 501 33.57 -3.20 -34.80
N LYS A 502 33.29 -2.01 -35.32
CA LYS A 502 32.60 -1.84 -36.58
C LYS A 502 33.27 -0.74 -37.39
N GLN A 503 33.62 -1.05 -38.63
CA GLN A 503 34.29 -0.12 -39.56
C GLN A 503 33.45 -0.03 -40.83
N THR A 504 32.87 1.14 -41.12
CA THR A 504 32.06 1.40 -42.30
C THR A 504 32.49 2.73 -42.87
N GLY A 505 33.48 2.74 -43.79
CA GLY A 505 33.86 3.86 -44.63
C GLY A 505 33.84 5.26 -44.02
N GLY A 506 34.54 5.48 -42.88
CA GLY A 506 34.57 6.74 -42.14
C GLY A 506 35.05 6.53 -40.71
N ARG A 507 34.54 7.30 -39.73
CA ARG A 507 34.81 7.10 -38.31
C ARG A 507 34.30 5.73 -37.84
N GLY A 508 35.21 4.89 -37.34
CA GLY A 508 34.88 3.56 -36.84
C GLY A 508 34.12 3.60 -35.50
N LYS A 509 33.73 2.41 -35.01
CA LYS A 509 33.16 2.21 -33.69
C LYS A 509 34.03 1.18 -32.96
N PHE A 510 34.42 1.47 -31.73
CA PHE A 510 35.26 0.59 -30.93
C PHE A 510 34.90 0.68 -29.45
N ALA A 511 34.73 -0.46 -28.82
CA ALA A 511 34.64 -0.62 -27.35
C ALA A 511 35.12 -2.00 -26.95
N ASP A 512 35.83 -2.09 -25.85
CA ASP A 512 36.38 -3.33 -25.30
C ASP A 512 36.20 -3.32 -23.79
N ILE A 513 35.52 -4.33 -23.26
CA ILE A 513 35.22 -4.48 -21.82
C ILE A 513 35.52 -5.89 -21.36
N ILE A 514 36.04 -6.00 -20.15
CA ILE A 514 36.21 -7.26 -19.43
C ILE A 514 35.31 -7.23 -18.19
N VAL A 515 34.39 -8.16 -18.12
CA VAL A 515 33.36 -8.19 -17.07
C VAL A 515 33.22 -9.55 -16.43
N ASN A 516 32.88 -9.56 -15.14
CA ASN A 516 32.27 -10.69 -14.48
C ASN A 516 30.75 -10.49 -14.45
N VAL A 517 29.99 -11.44 -14.92
CA VAL A 517 28.53 -11.40 -14.89
C VAL A 517 28.03 -12.63 -14.14
N GLY A 518 27.29 -12.46 -13.08
CA GLY A 518 26.79 -13.54 -12.24
C GLY A 518 25.53 -13.15 -11.47
N PRO A 519 25.00 -14.04 -10.62
CA PRO A 519 23.91 -13.71 -9.71
C PRO A 519 24.28 -12.54 -8.81
N ALA A 520 23.30 -11.68 -8.47
CA ALA A 520 23.48 -10.63 -7.48
C ALA A 520 23.81 -11.21 -6.10
N ASP A 521 24.49 -10.43 -5.26
CA ASP A 521 24.80 -10.82 -3.91
C ASP A 521 23.50 -11.02 -3.09
N GLU A 522 23.50 -11.95 -2.12
CA GLU A 522 22.32 -12.27 -1.31
C GLU A 522 21.77 -11.06 -0.53
N ASP A 523 22.66 -10.13 -0.19
CA ASP A 523 22.32 -8.89 0.53
C ASP A 523 21.74 -7.81 -0.39
N PHE A 524 21.77 -7.98 -1.71
CA PHE A 524 21.30 -7.03 -2.67
C PHE A 524 19.77 -7.12 -2.83
N LYS A 525 19.02 -6.41 -1.95
CA LYS A 525 17.55 -6.46 -1.90
C LYS A 525 16.84 -5.52 -2.85
N GLN A 526 17.57 -4.60 -3.51
CA GLN A 526 16.96 -3.60 -4.40
C GLN A 526 16.45 -4.17 -5.73
N GLY A 527 16.89 -5.37 -6.09
CA GLY A 527 16.57 -5.96 -7.39
C GLY A 527 17.29 -5.29 -8.57
N GLY A 528 17.27 -5.94 -9.74
CA GLY A 528 17.86 -5.38 -10.94
C GLY A 528 19.39 -5.50 -11.01
N LEU A 529 20.06 -4.46 -11.52
CA LEU A 529 21.49 -4.49 -11.81
C LEU A 529 22.33 -4.03 -10.60
N GLN A 530 23.11 -4.96 -10.04
CA GLN A 530 24.19 -4.64 -9.11
C GLN A 530 25.48 -4.40 -9.93
N PHE A 531 25.82 -3.14 -10.17
CA PHE A 531 27.00 -2.77 -10.95
C PHE A 531 28.17 -2.37 -10.04
N VAL A 532 29.33 -2.94 -10.27
CA VAL A 532 30.56 -2.67 -9.53
C VAL A 532 31.66 -2.24 -10.50
N ASP A 533 32.16 -1.03 -10.30
CA ASP A 533 33.32 -0.54 -11.05
C ASP A 533 34.62 -0.97 -10.35
N MET A 534 35.40 -1.83 -10.99
CA MET A 534 36.69 -2.32 -10.51
C MET A 534 37.88 -1.88 -11.43
N VAL A 535 37.63 -0.99 -12.39
CA VAL A 535 38.63 -0.53 -13.35
C VAL A 535 39.75 0.20 -12.63
N LYS A 536 40.99 -0.23 -12.89
CA LYS A 536 42.22 0.41 -12.38
C LYS A 536 43.02 1.03 -13.53
N GLY A 537 43.59 2.18 -13.29
CA GLY A 537 44.52 2.81 -14.24
C GLY A 537 43.90 3.59 -15.39
N GLY A 538 42.57 3.76 -15.44
CA GLY A 538 41.92 4.60 -16.46
C GLY A 538 41.88 4.02 -17.88
N ASN A 539 42.00 2.68 -18.00
CA ASN A 539 41.94 1.98 -19.28
C ASN A 539 40.56 2.12 -19.95
N VAL A 540 39.49 2.24 -19.15
CA VAL A 540 38.17 2.68 -19.59
C VAL A 540 37.95 4.07 -19.01
N PRO A 541 37.77 5.10 -19.84
CA PRO A 541 37.46 6.45 -19.38
C PRO A 541 36.21 6.51 -18.51
N LYS A 542 36.25 7.31 -17.45
CA LYS A 542 35.12 7.43 -16.48
C LYS A 542 33.80 7.81 -17.13
N GLU A 543 33.84 8.54 -18.24
CA GLU A 543 32.64 8.93 -19.00
C GLU A 543 31.92 7.75 -19.69
N PHE A 544 32.60 6.61 -19.93
CA PHE A 544 32.03 5.41 -20.56
C PHE A 544 31.54 4.36 -19.57
N ILE A 545 31.97 4.43 -18.29
CA ILE A 545 31.54 3.48 -17.27
C ILE A 545 30.00 3.54 -17.05
N PRO A 546 29.34 4.70 -16.92
CA PRO A 546 27.88 4.80 -16.85
C PRO A 546 27.19 4.24 -18.11
N CYS A 547 27.84 4.31 -19.28
CA CYS A 547 27.29 3.77 -20.53
C CYS A 547 27.28 2.23 -20.52
N VAL A 548 28.30 1.59 -19.95
CA VAL A 548 28.34 0.14 -19.73
C VAL A 548 27.22 -0.27 -18.78
N GLN A 549 27.07 0.43 -17.65
CA GLN A 549 25.99 0.18 -16.69
C GLN A 549 24.62 0.30 -17.35
N LYS A 550 24.37 1.36 -18.09
CA LYS A 550 23.12 1.60 -18.82
C LYS A 550 22.87 0.51 -19.87
N GLY A 551 23.91 0.07 -20.58
CA GLY A 551 23.83 -1.02 -21.55
C GLY A 551 23.36 -2.33 -20.92
N PHE A 552 23.91 -2.72 -19.77
CA PHE A 552 23.45 -3.89 -19.02
C PHE A 552 22.04 -3.73 -18.49
N ALA A 553 21.71 -2.58 -17.89
CA ALA A 553 20.37 -2.30 -17.36
C ALA A 553 19.27 -2.38 -18.45
N ASN A 554 19.56 -1.89 -19.64
CA ASN A 554 18.63 -2.00 -20.77
C ASN A 554 18.55 -3.44 -21.31
N ALA A 555 19.68 -4.16 -21.35
CA ALA A 555 19.72 -5.52 -21.84
C ALA A 555 18.92 -6.50 -20.96
N MET A 556 18.92 -6.28 -19.63
CA MET A 556 18.20 -7.11 -18.66
C MET A 556 16.67 -7.14 -18.87
N LYS A 557 16.11 -6.18 -19.57
CA LYS A 557 14.67 -6.16 -19.88
C LYS A 557 14.25 -7.32 -20.76
N ASN A 558 15.19 -7.93 -21.48
CA ASN A 558 14.97 -9.05 -22.38
C ASN A 558 15.93 -10.21 -22.01
N GLY A 559 15.38 -11.29 -21.48
CA GLY A 559 16.13 -12.51 -21.19
C GLY A 559 16.48 -13.28 -22.46
N ILE A 560 17.36 -14.26 -22.31
CA ILE A 560 17.92 -15.03 -23.41
C ILE A 560 17.21 -16.37 -23.67
N LEU A 561 16.38 -16.85 -22.75
CA LEU A 561 15.63 -18.11 -22.89
C LEU A 561 14.34 -17.95 -23.67
N ALA A 562 13.50 -17.02 -23.20
CA ALA A 562 12.16 -16.76 -23.70
C ALA A 562 11.83 -15.26 -23.85
N GLY A 563 12.82 -14.40 -23.62
CA GLY A 563 12.64 -12.95 -23.68
C GLY A 563 12.01 -12.34 -22.41
N TYR A 564 11.81 -13.10 -21.35
CA TYR A 564 11.34 -12.55 -20.08
C TYR A 564 12.42 -11.70 -19.40
N PRO A 565 12.03 -10.66 -18.64
CA PRO A 565 13.02 -9.84 -17.93
C PRO A 565 13.93 -10.68 -17.05
N LEU A 566 15.23 -10.35 -17.03
CA LEU A 566 16.17 -10.98 -16.12
C LEU A 566 15.97 -10.44 -14.71
N ASP A 567 16.02 -11.33 -13.72
CA ASP A 567 16.04 -10.94 -12.31
C ASP A 567 17.37 -10.27 -11.94
N SER A 568 17.69 -10.15 -10.68
CA SER A 568 18.89 -9.47 -10.22
C SER A 568 20.17 -10.13 -10.74
N ILE A 569 21.09 -9.32 -11.28
CA ILE A 569 22.44 -9.75 -11.65
C ILE A 569 23.50 -8.80 -11.10
N LYS A 570 24.69 -9.34 -10.87
CA LYS A 570 25.89 -8.60 -10.54
C LYS A 570 26.78 -8.51 -11.76
N VAL A 571 27.21 -7.30 -12.10
CA VAL A 571 28.17 -7.02 -13.15
C VAL A 571 29.36 -6.28 -12.55
N GLU A 572 30.53 -6.90 -12.58
CA GLU A 572 31.77 -6.26 -12.18
C GLU A 572 32.55 -5.89 -13.44
N LEU A 573 32.71 -4.60 -13.69
CA LEU A 573 33.57 -4.12 -14.77
C LEU A 573 35.03 -4.14 -14.31
N LEU A 574 35.79 -5.09 -14.81
CA LEU A 574 37.16 -5.36 -14.34
C LEU A 574 38.20 -4.47 -15.06
N ASP A 575 38.09 -4.40 -16.40
CA ASP A 575 39.01 -3.72 -17.25
C ASP A 575 38.43 -3.51 -18.65
N GLY A 576 39.17 -2.90 -19.55
CA GLY A 576 38.81 -2.72 -20.94
C GLY A 576 39.81 -1.87 -21.70
N SER A 577 39.45 -1.44 -22.89
CA SER A 577 40.23 -0.50 -23.67
C SER A 577 39.33 0.40 -24.52
N PHE A 578 39.86 1.53 -24.91
CA PHE A 578 39.17 2.49 -25.79
C PHE A 578 40.11 2.94 -26.93
N HIS A 579 39.50 3.46 -27.99
CA HIS A 579 40.23 4.07 -29.09
C HIS A 579 39.91 5.56 -29.14
N PRO A 580 40.92 6.47 -29.14
CA PRO A 580 40.70 7.92 -29.01
C PRO A 580 39.75 8.53 -30.04
N VAL A 581 39.61 7.94 -31.24
CA VAL A 581 38.79 8.43 -32.33
C VAL A 581 37.50 7.65 -32.50
N ASP A 582 37.54 6.31 -32.31
CA ASP A 582 36.45 5.39 -32.68
C ASP A 582 35.59 4.98 -31.46
N SER A 583 35.95 5.36 -30.25
CA SER A 583 35.17 5.12 -29.05
C SER A 583 34.15 6.25 -28.79
N ASP A 584 32.94 5.87 -28.51
CA ASP A 584 31.86 6.76 -28.08
C ASP A 584 30.94 6.05 -27.12
N GLN A 585 30.02 6.80 -26.50
CA GLN A 585 29.06 6.30 -25.52
C GLN A 585 28.22 5.13 -26.08
N LEU A 586 27.71 5.26 -27.31
CA LEU A 586 26.90 4.24 -27.98
C LEU A 586 27.69 2.94 -28.20
N SER A 587 28.99 3.02 -28.54
CA SER A 587 29.85 1.85 -28.72
C SER A 587 29.99 1.03 -27.46
N PHE A 588 30.10 1.69 -26.28
CA PHE A 588 30.16 1.01 -24.99
C PHE A 588 28.79 0.45 -24.55
N GLU A 589 27.67 1.12 -24.85
CA GLU A 589 26.33 0.59 -24.62
C GLU A 589 26.09 -0.69 -25.43
N ILE A 590 26.45 -0.71 -26.72
CA ILE A 590 26.32 -1.89 -27.60
C ILE A 590 27.28 -3.01 -27.16
N CYS A 591 28.50 -2.67 -26.78
CA CYS A 591 29.46 -3.65 -26.26
C CYS A 591 28.92 -4.32 -24.98
N ALA A 592 28.33 -3.57 -24.06
CA ALA A 592 27.69 -4.07 -22.87
C ALA A 592 26.49 -5.00 -23.19
N LEU A 593 25.66 -4.63 -24.19
CA LEU A 593 24.56 -5.46 -24.66
C LEU A 593 25.05 -6.82 -25.20
N ASN A 594 26.13 -6.81 -26.00
CA ASN A 594 26.73 -8.03 -26.54
C ASN A 594 27.35 -8.88 -25.42
N ALA A 595 28.05 -8.25 -24.49
CA ALA A 595 28.63 -8.91 -23.33
C ALA A 595 27.54 -9.60 -22.49
N TYR A 596 26.42 -8.92 -22.23
CA TYR A 596 25.25 -9.47 -21.55
C TYR A 596 24.75 -10.75 -22.23
N LYS A 597 24.49 -10.70 -23.55
CA LYS A 597 24.01 -11.86 -24.32
C LYS A 597 24.97 -13.04 -24.23
N SER A 598 26.26 -12.77 -24.44
CA SER A 598 27.32 -13.80 -24.43
C SER A 598 27.53 -14.42 -23.04
N ALA A 599 27.52 -13.59 -22.01
CA ALA A 599 27.70 -14.03 -20.62
C ALA A 599 26.50 -14.81 -20.09
N CYS A 600 25.30 -14.27 -20.26
CA CYS A 600 24.07 -14.93 -19.76
C CYS A 600 23.81 -16.28 -20.43
N ALA A 601 24.15 -16.45 -21.73
CA ALA A 601 24.06 -17.73 -22.40
C ALA A 601 24.96 -18.82 -21.76
N LYS A 602 26.12 -18.43 -21.22
CA LYS A 602 27.07 -19.33 -20.54
C LYS A 602 26.80 -19.47 -19.04
N ALA A 603 26.06 -18.57 -18.46
CA ALA A 603 25.82 -18.50 -17.02
C ALA A 603 24.71 -19.45 -16.50
N SER A 604 24.35 -20.48 -17.28
CA SER A 604 23.28 -21.43 -16.97
C SER A 604 21.94 -20.73 -16.62
N PRO A 605 21.33 -20.09 -17.60
CA PRO A 605 20.07 -19.37 -17.39
C PRO A 605 18.94 -20.32 -17.03
N VAL A 606 18.03 -19.86 -16.17
CA VAL A 606 16.86 -20.59 -15.68
C VAL A 606 15.62 -19.72 -15.73
N LEU A 607 14.45 -20.36 -15.88
CA LEU A 607 13.16 -19.69 -15.80
C LEU A 607 12.70 -19.62 -14.35
N MET A 608 12.14 -18.47 -13.96
CA MET A 608 11.60 -18.17 -12.64
C MET A 608 10.11 -17.88 -12.74
N GLU A 609 9.32 -18.48 -11.85
CA GLU A 609 7.87 -18.26 -11.75
C GLU A 609 7.50 -17.49 -10.47
N PRO A 610 6.46 -16.64 -10.50
CA PRO A 610 5.99 -15.97 -9.29
C PRO A 610 5.31 -16.97 -8.36
N MET A 611 5.75 -16.97 -7.11
CA MET A 611 5.18 -17.73 -6.00
C MET A 611 4.32 -16.82 -5.15
N MET A 612 3.14 -17.32 -4.79
CA MET A 612 2.16 -16.60 -4.02
C MET A 612 2.05 -17.18 -2.62
N LYS A 613 1.97 -16.31 -1.63
CA LYS A 613 1.59 -16.68 -0.26
C LYS A 613 0.07 -16.77 -0.22
N LEU A 614 -0.42 -17.98 0.00
CA LEU A 614 -1.85 -18.29 0.08
C LEU A 614 -2.24 -18.61 1.52
N GLU A 615 -3.35 -18.08 1.95
CA GLU A 615 -3.98 -18.42 3.19
C GLU A 615 -5.45 -18.78 2.93
N VAL A 616 -5.85 -19.94 3.43
CA VAL A 616 -7.20 -20.46 3.27
C VAL A 616 -7.82 -20.67 4.63
N VAL A 617 -8.92 -20.00 4.89
CA VAL A 617 -9.76 -20.24 6.09
C VAL A 617 -10.89 -21.19 5.70
N THR A 618 -10.89 -22.39 6.27
CA THR A 618 -11.82 -23.46 5.90
C THR A 618 -12.35 -24.19 7.14
N PRO A 619 -13.60 -24.74 7.10
CA PRO A 619 -14.04 -25.67 8.11
C PRO A 619 -13.09 -26.87 8.24
N GLU A 620 -12.95 -27.40 9.45
CA GLU A 620 -12.04 -28.53 9.73
C GLU A 620 -12.33 -29.75 8.84
N GLU A 621 -13.59 -30.04 8.59
CA GLU A 621 -14.04 -31.16 7.74
C GLU A 621 -13.56 -31.05 6.28
N ASN A 622 -13.35 -29.83 5.75
CA ASN A 622 -12.90 -29.60 4.38
C ASN A 622 -11.37 -29.43 4.27
N MET A 623 -10.65 -29.39 5.38
CA MET A 623 -9.22 -29.12 5.39
C MET A 623 -8.42 -30.13 4.55
N GLY A 624 -8.77 -31.43 4.64
CA GLY A 624 -8.11 -32.48 3.87
C GLY A 624 -8.24 -32.29 2.35
N ASP A 625 -9.43 -31.91 1.89
CA ASP A 625 -9.71 -31.68 0.48
C ASP A 625 -8.99 -30.41 -0.03
N VAL A 626 -8.94 -29.35 0.79
CA VAL A 626 -8.20 -28.11 0.48
C VAL A 626 -6.71 -28.41 0.33
N ILE A 627 -6.10 -29.13 1.28
CA ILE A 627 -4.69 -29.50 1.20
C ILE A 627 -4.43 -30.41 -0.01
N GLY A 628 -5.33 -31.35 -0.28
CA GLY A 628 -5.25 -32.23 -1.46
C GLY A 628 -5.28 -31.45 -2.77
N ASP A 629 -6.12 -30.42 -2.89
CA ASP A 629 -6.15 -29.54 -4.07
C ASP A 629 -4.89 -28.68 -4.18
N LEU A 630 -4.41 -28.11 -3.07
CA LEU A 630 -3.16 -27.34 -3.07
C LEU A 630 -1.94 -28.17 -3.50
N ASN A 631 -1.85 -29.41 -3.05
CA ASN A 631 -0.78 -30.32 -3.46
C ASN A 631 -0.84 -30.63 -4.98
N LYS A 632 -2.04 -30.80 -5.55
CA LYS A 632 -2.22 -30.95 -7.00
C LYS A 632 -1.75 -29.70 -7.77
N ARG A 633 -1.87 -28.53 -7.16
CA ARG A 633 -1.42 -27.24 -7.70
C ARG A 633 0.05 -26.91 -7.37
N ARG A 634 0.84 -27.88 -7.01
CA ARG A 634 2.26 -27.72 -6.63
C ARG A 634 2.47 -26.81 -5.42
N GLY A 635 1.46 -26.62 -4.60
CA GLY A 635 1.53 -25.81 -3.39
C GLY A 635 2.34 -26.51 -2.30
N GLN A 636 3.10 -25.74 -1.55
CA GLN A 636 3.82 -26.19 -0.37
C GLN A 636 3.13 -25.63 0.87
N VAL A 637 2.50 -26.50 1.63
CA VAL A 637 1.84 -26.13 2.90
C VAL A 637 2.93 -25.87 3.94
N GLU A 638 2.98 -24.63 4.44
CA GLU A 638 3.97 -24.20 5.44
C GLU A 638 3.47 -24.39 6.87
N GLY A 639 2.15 -24.23 7.08
CA GLY A 639 1.57 -24.31 8.40
C GLY A 639 0.06 -24.45 8.39
N MET A 640 -0.46 -24.91 9.52
CA MET A 640 -1.87 -25.00 9.80
C MET A 640 -2.13 -24.46 11.19
N GLU A 641 -3.08 -23.53 11.29
CA GLU A 641 -3.49 -22.91 12.55
C GLU A 641 -4.98 -23.15 12.79
N SER A 642 -5.37 -23.19 14.06
CA SER A 642 -6.79 -23.30 14.42
C SER A 642 -7.32 -21.91 14.73
N SER A 643 -8.37 -21.49 14.02
CA SER A 643 -9.17 -20.35 14.44
C SER A 643 -10.10 -20.75 15.60
N ARG A 644 -10.49 -19.80 16.40
CA ARG A 644 -11.43 -20.03 17.52
C ARG A 644 -12.84 -20.41 17.10
N SER A 645 -13.24 -19.98 15.93
CA SER A 645 -14.54 -20.35 15.36
C SER A 645 -14.64 -21.82 14.94
N GLY A 646 -13.60 -22.66 15.22
CA GLY A 646 -13.50 -24.04 14.72
C GLY A 646 -13.06 -24.14 13.27
N ALA A 647 -12.74 -23.02 12.62
CA ALA A 647 -12.15 -23.00 11.29
C ALA A 647 -10.64 -23.28 11.36
N ARG A 648 -10.10 -23.84 10.28
CA ARG A 648 -8.67 -24.07 10.09
C ARG A 648 -8.11 -23.06 9.11
N ILE A 649 -6.93 -22.53 9.43
CA ILE A 649 -6.18 -21.63 8.54
C ILE A 649 -5.03 -22.45 7.96
N VAL A 650 -5.07 -22.66 6.64
CA VAL A 650 -4.01 -23.32 5.89
C VAL A 650 -3.15 -22.26 5.22
N LYS A 651 -1.86 -22.23 5.56
CA LYS A 651 -0.86 -21.33 4.95
C LYS A 651 -0.01 -22.13 3.97
N ALA A 652 0.12 -21.62 2.74
CA ALA A 652 0.88 -22.31 1.70
C ALA A 652 1.59 -21.33 0.77
N ILE A 653 2.69 -21.76 0.18
CA ILE A 653 3.33 -21.09 -0.95
C ILE A 653 2.93 -21.86 -2.22
N VAL A 654 2.35 -21.16 -3.17
CA VAL A 654 1.78 -21.74 -4.39
C VAL A 654 2.27 -21.01 -5.64
N PRO A 655 2.54 -21.70 -6.76
CA PRO A 655 2.87 -21.02 -8.01
C PRO A 655 1.62 -20.38 -8.63
N LEU A 656 1.71 -19.12 -9.01
CA LEU A 656 0.59 -18.38 -9.59
C LEU A 656 0.01 -19.07 -10.83
N ALA A 657 0.85 -19.72 -11.64
CA ALA A 657 0.42 -20.43 -12.84
C ALA A 657 -0.66 -21.51 -12.59
N GLU A 658 -0.69 -22.09 -11.39
CA GLU A 658 -1.65 -23.13 -11.01
C GLU A 658 -2.88 -22.57 -10.29
N MET A 659 -2.91 -21.26 -10.02
CA MET A 659 -3.94 -20.67 -9.17
C MET A 659 -5.10 -20.02 -9.91
N PHE A 660 -5.03 -19.95 -11.23
CA PHE A 660 -6.16 -19.44 -12.02
C PHE A 660 -7.43 -20.27 -11.79
N GLY A 661 -8.53 -19.58 -11.48
CA GLY A 661 -9.80 -20.22 -11.13
C GLY A 661 -9.85 -20.92 -9.78
N TYR A 662 -8.82 -20.76 -8.93
CA TYR A 662 -8.76 -21.40 -7.62
C TYR A 662 -9.94 -21.04 -6.70
N VAL A 663 -10.36 -19.79 -6.69
CA VAL A 663 -11.50 -19.32 -5.86
C VAL A 663 -12.77 -20.10 -6.18
N THR A 664 -13.02 -20.37 -7.45
CA THR A 664 -14.17 -21.18 -7.89
C THR A 664 -14.04 -22.64 -7.44
N ALA A 665 -12.84 -23.23 -7.60
CA ALA A 665 -12.56 -24.58 -7.14
C ALA A 665 -12.72 -24.70 -5.62
N LEU A 666 -12.18 -23.75 -4.86
CA LEU A 666 -12.29 -23.70 -3.40
C LEU A 666 -13.75 -23.64 -2.94
N ARG A 667 -14.56 -22.77 -3.56
CA ARG A 667 -15.99 -22.68 -3.29
C ARG A 667 -16.73 -23.99 -3.55
N THR A 668 -16.37 -24.69 -4.62
CA THR A 668 -16.95 -26.00 -4.95
C THR A 668 -16.58 -27.04 -3.91
N ILE A 669 -15.30 -27.15 -3.53
CA ILE A 669 -14.81 -28.11 -2.55
C ILE A 669 -15.42 -27.89 -1.16
N THR A 670 -15.64 -26.63 -0.77
CA THR A 670 -16.08 -26.26 0.58
C THR A 670 -17.53 -25.83 0.65
N SER A 671 -18.30 -26.00 -0.43
CA SER A 671 -19.70 -25.54 -0.54
C SER A 671 -19.86 -24.04 -0.19
N GLY A 672 -18.88 -23.21 -0.60
CA GLY A 672 -18.86 -21.78 -0.35
C GLY A 672 -18.44 -21.35 1.06
N ARG A 673 -18.06 -22.29 1.94
CA ARG A 673 -17.75 -22.01 3.36
C ARG A 673 -16.30 -21.60 3.62
N ALA A 674 -15.39 -21.76 2.66
CA ALA A 674 -14.01 -21.31 2.79
C ALA A 674 -13.78 -19.97 2.09
N THR A 675 -12.85 -19.21 2.65
CA THR A 675 -12.32 -17.98 2.06
C THR A 675 -10.82 -18.13 1.83
N SER A 676 -10.29 -17.42 0.85
CA SER A 676 -8.85 -17.41 0.60
C SER A 676 -8.35 -16.01 0.34
N SER A 677 -7.12 -15.75 0.75
CA SER A 677 -6.37 -14.57 0.35
C SER A 677 -5.03 -15.00 -0.24
N MET A 678 -4.59 -14.30 -1.28
CA MET A 678 -3.37 -14.65 -2.00
C MET A 678 -2.60 -13.36 -2.27
N SER A 679 -1.31 -13.35 -1.92
CA SER A 679 -0.40 -12.22 -2.14
C SER A 679 0.92 -12.70 -2.74
N TYR A 680 1.56 -11.83 -3.53
CA TYR A 680 2.89 -12.12 -4.07
C TYR A 680 3.91 -12.33 -2.95
N SER A 681 4.74 -13.36 -3.08
CA SER A 681 5.83 -13.66 -2.16
C SER A 681 7.19 -13.39 -2.81
N HIS A 682 7.55 -14.20 -3.78
CA HIS A 682 8.85 -14.13 -4.47
C HIS A 682 8.79 -14.88 -5.81
N HIS A 683 9.84 -14.76 -6.61
CA HIS A 683 10.05 -15.63 -7.77
C HIS A 683 10.91 -16.84 -7.37
N ALA A 684 10.52 -18.02 -7.82
CA ALA A 684 11.26 -19.26 -7.58
C ALA A 684 11.58 -19.96 -8.91
N ARG A 685 12.65 -20.75 -8.92
CA ARG A 685 13.06 -21.53 -10.09
C ARG A 685 11.99 -22.54 -10.49
N VAL A 686 11.62 -22.54 -11.74
CA VAL A 686 10.69 -23.50 -12.34
C VAL A 686 11.38 -24.85 -12.52
N SER A 687 10.64 -25.96 -12.31
CA SER A 687 11.17 -27.29 -12.61
C SER A 687 11.50 -27.46 -14.10
N SER A 688 12.47 -28.28 -14.43
CA SER A 688 12.96 -28.45 -15.82
C SER A 688 11.85 -28.91 -16.79
N SER A 689 10.91 -29.74 -16.33
CA SER A 689 9.78 -30.21 -17.14
C SER A 689 8.83 -29.08 -17.49
N ILE A 690 8.49 -28.23 -16.53
CA ILE A 690 7.58 -27.09 -16.74
C ILE A 690 8.28 -25.99 -17.53
N ALA A 691 9.55 -25.71 -17.24
CA ALA A 691 10.34 -24.76 -18.03
C ALA A 691 10.36 -25.14 -19.50
N LYS A 692 10.53 -26.43 -19.82
CA LYS A 692 10.48 -26.91 -21.19
C LYS A 692 9.11 -26.68 -21.85
N ALA A 693 8.01 -26.95 -21.15
CA ALA A 693 6.67 -26.74 -21.67
C ALA A 693 6.40 -25.24 -21.94
N VAL A 694 6.79 -24.36 -21.02
CA VAL A 694 6.66 -22.91 -21.19
C VAL A 694 7.50 -22.41 -22.35
N LEU A 695 8.73 -22.87 -22.49
CA LEU A 695 9.62 -22.51 -23.61
C LEU A 695 9.10 -23.01 -24.97
N GLU A 696 8.51 -24.19 -25.02
CA GLU A 696 7.88 -24.72 -26.23
C GLU A 696 6.63 -23.91 -26.62
N GLU A 697 5.82 -23.49 -25.63
CA GLU A 697 4.67 -22.62 -25.88
C GLU A 697 5.09 -21.25 -26.42
N VAL A 698 6.14 -20.65 -25.88
CA VAL A 698 6.68 -19.37 -26.35
C VAL A 698 7.24 -19.52 -27.78
N LYS A 699 7.99 -20.60 -28.06
CA LYS A 699 8.50 -20.88 -29.42
C LYS A 699 7.37 -21.12 -30.43
N GLY A 700 6.35 -21.91 -30.03
CA GLY A 700 5.20 -22.17 -30.90
C GLY A 700 4.37 -20.93 -31.24
N ARG A 701 4.43 -19.86 -30.42
CA ARG A 701 3.84 -18.54 -30.77
C ARG A 701 4.65 -17.79 -31.83
N VAL A 702 5.99 -17.97 -31.79
CA VAL A 702 6.90 -17.34 -32.77
C VAL A 702 6.82 -18.02 -34.12
N ASP A 703 6.57 -19.32 -34.15
CA ASP A 703 6.47 -20.12 -35.41
C ASP A 703 5.09 -20.00 -36.10
N LEU A 704 4.10 -19.33 -35.48
CA LEU A 704 2.77 -19.11 -36.03
C LEU A 704 2.58 -17.71 -36.68
N ILE A 705 3.64 -16.89 -36.68
CA ILE A 705 3.73 -15.59 -37.34
C ILE A 705 4.75 -15.65 -38.47
#